data_1e2c427106428e3dfd87a882deb277d8
#
_entry.id   1e2c427106428e3dfd87a882deb277d8
#
_cell.length_a   1.000
_cell.length_b   1.000
_cell.length_c   1.000
_cell.angle_alpha   90.00
_cell.angle_beta   90.00
_cell.angle_gamma   90.00
#
_symmetry.space_group_name_H-M   'P 1'
#
loop_
_entity.id
_entity.type
_entity.pdbx_description
1 polymer ?
#
loop_
_entity_poly.entity_id
_entity_poly.type
_entity_poly.pdbx_seq_one_letter_code
_entity_poly.pdbx_strand_id
1 'polypeptide(L)'
;MACNKNNCELSASVIEALKSVVGEANVKVTESGVTVTVSSTEEVAAITKIAKDAKVVAAICGNTPITVAFSEKMQQIEVHPEDYAVKAKAGATYQAVIDAVGAQGLIVGSRPFHASRVTVGEWMGSNAAGYGTYKFGPAKDNVLNLEVVLMDGTVIETGYDNIGAYMSAYNLNQLFSGAEGALGIITSATIKCFPAGVTKFVNYEIPGGFKEACPAIQAIARHPNLKPLKFTAQAGEGKTVLFLEYQGAENFVDQDVIETDDIMSSFGGVRSAEDKKSNATNKFKAVIPVKQIWKAKAKFAAILDRYTALVTTDNAEDLQQINSECGGRKACGWVFADGNIEKIRDETTAKFMEGLKAFIMDPDTEAAAKGADKLSRDFNDEICNKLKEIVGKDNVNTAGEEKLLYSHDLAPLPKMAGLAFDNMPDVVVRPSTTAQLSAIMKVAYRHGICVTPRGNSTWGLGGAQPAFGGIVVDCSSKMNKVSVDAKNMIVKVQAGATWKATLDACMKEGFIVGSYPSSFPAGTIGAWLATNGMGIGSFKYGSAKDNVLNMEVVLPNGDIVNTGFDDMGDYNSGLNLNQFFEGSEGTLGLFGTVTFRIHPMGVIKPVAYEFEHLADANPVIQKIIAHPSVRPLHIAWSDENHFANQKRAGCHAPDVKNLLCVTFQGAQNYVDMEIAEVDAIAASVGGKRIADEIAAHEWDERCYEFRARKAGVGEIPAEVIVPAKCWGKFVDESYKGFDVMKMEMGGVIGVMVDNQTTLFMPYYFKDDELPTGMLAFSFNFYLGDRAVEYGGRTTGFGIFFAWNLDNVHDANTVGLMRELKTFIDPHDVMNPGHVVCGMTKFGVNMGHGLMGLGSKLMQMAKKIMPADHTFSNNLERFKFSSY
;
A
#
# COMPACT_ATOMS: atom_id res chain seq x y z
N MET A 1 25.95 -12.93 12.39
CA MET A 1 27.39 -12.90 12.74
C MET A 1 27.82 -11.45 12.96
N ALA A 2 28.21 -11.08 14.18
CA ALA A 2 28.77 -9.75 14.43
C ALA A 2 30.11 -9.66 13.66
N CYS A 3 30.17 -8.77 12.68
CA CYS A 3 31.40 -8.52 11.94
C CYS A 3 32.43 -7.92 12.92
N ASN A 4 33.45 -8.69 13.24
CA ASN A 4 34.53 -8.24 14.12
C ASN A 4 35.26 -7.11 13.38
N LYS A 5 35.32 -5.93 13.95
CA LYS A 5 35.85 -4.67 13.38
C LYS A 5 37.36 -4.67 13.06
N ASN A 6 38.04 -5.82 13.13
CA ASN A 6 39.47 -5.90 12.93
C ASN A 6 39.83 -6.88 11.80
N ASN A 7 40.32 -6.33 10.69
CA ASN A 7 41.05 -6.97 9.59
C ASN A 7 40.27 -8.03 8.77
N CYS A 8 39.43 -7.55 7.86
CA CYS A 8 39.22 -8.28 6.60
C CYS A 8 40.09 -7.63 5.52
N GLU A 9 41.40 -7.93 5.49
CA GLU A 9 42.22 -7.69 4.28
C GLU A 9 41.64 -8.52 3.14
N LEU A 10 41.13 -7.85 2.11
CA LEU A 10 40.69 -8.54 0.89
C LEU A 10 41.87 -9.28 0.29
N SER A 11 41.67 -10.54 -0.02
CA SER A 11 42.71 -11.32 -0.69
C SER A 11 43.02 -10.75 -2.08
N ALA A 12 44.28 -10.91 -2.55
CA ALA A 12 44.67 -10.48 -3.88
C ALA A 12 43.75 -11.11 -4.98
N SER A 13 43.29 -12.34 -4.76
CA SER A 13 42.38 -13.01 -5.69
C SER A 13 41.03 -12.34 -5.80
N VAL A 14 40.45 -11.82 -4.70
CA VAL A 14 39.20 -11.04 -4.71
C VAL A 14 39.38 -9.74 -5.45
N ILE A 15 40.50 -9.04 -5.22
CA ILE A 15 40.81 -7.77 -5.91
C ILE A 15 40.94 -8.01 -7.43
N GLU A 16 41.63 -9.06 -7.85
CA GLU A 16 41.74 -9.41 -9.26
C GLU A 16 40.38 -9.84 -9.89
N ALA A 17 39.54 -10.54 -9.12
CA ALA A 17 38.18 -10.83 -9.56
C ALA A 17 37.33 -9.55 -9.76
N LEU A 18 37.44 -8.59 -8.86
CA LEU A 18 36.80 -7.27 -9.00
C LEU A 18 37.32 -6.52 -10.23
N LYS A 19 38.64 -6.50 -10.48
CA LYS A 19 39.24 -5.90 -11.68
C LYS A 19 38.78 -6.58 -12.97
N SER A 20 38.55 -7.88 -12.95
CA SER A 20 38.06 -8.60 -14.13
C SER A 20 36.63 -8.21 -14.52
N VAL A 21 35.81 -7.77 -13.55
CA VAL A 21 34.43 -7.34 -13.78
C VAL A 21 34.40 -5.91 -14.35
N VAL A 22 35.04 -4.96 -13.69
CA VAL A 22 34.87 -3.52 -14.02
C VAL A 22 36.09 -2.90 -14.72
N GLY A 23 37.19 -3.64 -14.89
CA GLY A 23 38.46 -3.16 -15.40
C GLY A 23 39.35 -2.53 -14.30
N GLU A 24 40.67 -2.59 -14.50
CA GLU A 24 41.68 -2.17 -13.49
C GLU A 24 41.53 -0.69 -13.09
N ALA A 25 41.21 0.19 -14.04
CA ALA A 25 41.04 1.63 -13.81
C ALA A 25 39.87 1.98 -12.84
N ASN A 26 38.93 1.08 -12.72
CA ASN A 26 37.72 1.25 -11.91
C ASN A 26 37.83 0.62 -10.51
N VAL A 27 38.98 0.06 -10.15
CA VAL A 27 39.23 -0.54 -8.82
C VAL A 27 40.31 0.26 -8.10
N LYS A 28 39.91 0.92 -7.01
CA LYS A 28 40.82 1.71 -6.17
C LYS A 28 41.01 1.06 -4.81
N VAL A 29 42.22 0.57 -4.54
CA VAL A 29 42.59 -0.02 -3.25
C VAL A 29 42.97 1.10 -2.27
N THR A 30 42.45 1.06 -1.04
CA THR A 30 42.74 2.00 0.05
C THR A 30 43.13 1.22 1.32
N GLU A 31 43.61 1.89 2.32
CA GLU A 31 43.96 1.28 3.63
C GLU A 31 42.70 0.67 4.33
N SER A 32 41.51 1.16 4.01
CA SER A 32 40.24 0.74 4.64
C SER A 32 39.44 -0.25 3.81
N GLY A 33 39.87 -0.60 2.59
CA GLY A 33 39.16 -1.50 1.68
C GLY A 33 39.36 -1.15 0.20
N VAL A 34 38.44 -1.62 -0.62
CA VAL A 34 38.47 -1.43 -2.08
C VAL A 34 37.23 -0.67 -2.53
N THR A 35 37.42 0.41 -3.29
CA THR A 35 36.30 1.09 -3.98
C THR A 35 36.25 0.58 -5.43
N VAL A 36 35.07 0.15 -5.85
CA VAL A 36 34.80 -0.37 -7.20
C VAL A 36 33.78 0.55 -7.87
N THR A 37 34.16 1.14 -9.00
CA THR A 37 33.27 2.01 -9.79
C THR A 37 32.54 1.17 -10.84
N VAL A 38 31.21 1.12 -10.76
CA VAL A 38 30.35 0.31 -11.61
C VAL A 38 29.63 1.15 -12.67
N SER A 39 29.35 0.56 -13.82
CA SER A 39 28.71 1.19 -14.95
C SER A 39 27.40 0.52 -15.38
N SER A 40 27.01 -0.60 -14.74
CA SER A 40 25.76 -1.30 -15.01
C SER A 40 25.27 -2.11 -13.80
N THR A 41 24.01 -2.55 -13.84
CA THR A 41 23.39 -3.43 -12.84
C THR A 41 24.07 -4.80 -12.83
N GLU A 42 24.51 -5.31 -14.00
CA GLU A 42 25.19 -6.59 -14.12
C GLU A 42 26.57 -6.58 -13.45
N GLU A 43 27.30 -5.45 -13.53
CA GLU A 43 28.55 -5.29 -12.78
C GLU A 43 28.31 -5.29 -11.27
N VAL A 44 27.23 -4.65 -10.77
CA VAL A 44 26.85 -4.73 -9.36
C VAL A 44 26.52 -6.18 -8.98
N ALA A 45 25.76 -6.91 -9.80
CA ALA A 45 25.43 -8.31 -9.57
C ALA A 45 26.67 -9.22 -9.50
N ALA A 46 27.65 -9.01 -10.37
CA ALA A 46 28.91 -9.75 -10.31
C ALA A 46 29.72 -9.42 -9.04
N ILE A 47 29.75 -8.14 -8.61
CA ILE A 47 30.46 -7.70 -7.40
C ILE A 47 29.82 -8.25 -6.13
N THR A 48 28.48 -8.22 -6.03
CA THR A 48 27.78 -8.77 -4.85
C THR A 48 28.03 -10.28 -4.71
N LYS A 49 28.03 -11.01 -5.84
CA LYS A 49 28.37 -12.41 -5.85
C LYS A 49 29.80 -12.69 -5.39
N ILE A 50 30.79 -11.92 -5.91
CA ILE A 50 32.20 -12.01 -5.44
C ILE A 50 32.28 -11.71 -3.95
N ALA A 51 31.56 -10.69 -3.45
CA ALA A 51 31.54 -10.34 -2.03
C ALA A 51 30.93 -11.46 -1.17
N LYS A 52 29.83 -12.09 -1.62
CA LYS A 52 29.21 -13.25 -0.97
C LYS A 52 30.17 -14.42 -0.88
N ASP A 53 30.79 -14.82 -2.00
CA ASP A 53 31.73 -15.93 -2.08
C ASP A 53 32.95 -15.70 -1.16
N ALA A 54 33.42 -14.46 -1.09
CA ALA A 54 34.50 -14.04 -0.20
C ALA A 54 34.07 -13.82 1.26
N LYS A 55 32.79 -13.89 1.58
CA LYS A 55 32.16 -13.62 2.90
C LYS A 55 32.50 -12.21 3.43
N VAL A 56 32.52 -11.22 2.56
CA VAL A 56 32.77 -9.80 2.88
C VAL A 56 31.56 -8.96 2.56
N VAL A 57 31.47 -7.78 3.19
CA VAL A 57 30.38 -6.83 2.97
C VAL A 57 30.70 -5.94 1.77
N ALA A 58 29.76 -5.80 0.85
CA ALA A 58 29.73 -4.80 -0.21
C ALA A 58 28.59 -3.79 0.07
N ALA A 59 28.86 -2.50 -0.01
CA ALA A 59 27.87 -1.46 0.21
C ALA A 59 28.15 -0.21 -0.63
N ILE A 60 27.14 0.64 -0.81
CA ILE A 60 27.24 1.90 -1.59
C ILE A 60 27.97 2.97 -0.77
N CYS A 61 27.98 2.90 0.55
CA CYS A 61 28.63 3.90 1.41
C CYS A 61 29.12 3.25 2.73
N GLY A 62 30.02 3.95 3.43
CA GLY A 62 30.58 3.53 4.70
C GLY A 62 31.97 2.91 4.59
N ASN A 63 32.57 2.54 5.74
CA ASN A 63 33.83 1.82 5.84
C ASN A 63 33.60 0.31 5.68
N THR A 64 33.25 -0.11 4.47
CA THR A 64 33.06 -1.53 4.13
C THR A 64 34.25 -2.07 3.36
N PRO A 65 34.57 -3.37 3.44
CA PRO A 65 35.67 -3.97 2.68
C PRO A 65 35.56 -3.72 1.17
N ILE A 66 34.33 -3.75 0.61
CA ILE A 66 34.05 -3.37 -0.78
C ILE A 66 33.03 -2.22 -0.76
N THR A 67 33.46 -1.06 -1.29
CA THR A 67 32.57 0.10 -1.51
C THR A 67 32.24 0.17 -2.99
N VAL A 68 30.95 0.13 -3.33
CA VAL A 68 30.45 0.27 -4.70
C VAL A 68 30.17 1.74 -4.97
N ALA A 69 30.86 2.31 -5.96
CA ALA A 69 30.65 3.66 -6.45
C ALA A 69 30.01 3.60 -7.86
N PHE A 70 29.13 4.54 -8.16
CA PHE A 70 28.45 4.60 -9.44
C PHE A 70 29.18 5.54 -10.43
N SER A 71 29.41 5.08 -11.66
CA SER A 71 29.92 5.91 -12.75
C SER A 71 28.82 6.81 -13.34
N GLU A 72 29.19 7.68 -14.30
CA GLU A 72 28.25 8.54 -15.02
C GLU A 72 27.15 7.72 -15.75
N LYS A 73 27.42 6.48 -16.17
CA LYS A 73 26.43 5.61 -16.80
C LYS A 73 25.33 5.17 -15.84
N MET A 74 25.58 5.21 -14.53
CA MET A 74 24.61 4.93 -13.48
C MET A 74 23.92 6.22 -12.96
N GLN A 75 23.92 7.29 -13.76
CA GLN A 75 23.28 8.58 -13.47
C GLN A 75 22.17 8.94 -14.46
N GLN A 76 21.74 8.00 -15.29
CA GLN A 76 20.69 8.20 -16.31
C GLN A 76 19.35 8.51 -15.64
N ILE A 77 18.58 9.43 -16.22
CA ILE A 77 17.26 9.87 -15.77
C ILE A 77 16.32 9.90 -16.97
N GLU A 78 15.18 9.23 -16.86
CA GLU A 78 14.14 9.15 -17.87
C GLU A 78 12.82 9.63 -17.24
N VAL A 79 12.29 10.76 -17.72
CA VAL A 79 11.02 11.31 -17.25
C VAL A 79 9.90 10.83 -18.15
N HIS A 80 8.84 10.27 -17.58
CA HIS A 80 7.60 9.82 -18.21
C HIS A 80 6.44 10.71 -17.78
N PRO A 81 6.26 11.88 -18.39
CA PRO A 81 5.27 12.86 -17.94
C PRO A 81 3.83 12.33 -18.00
N GLU A 82 3.53 11.51 -19.01
CA GLU A 82 2.21 10.89 -19.21
C GLU A 82 1.86 9.83 -18.13
N ASP A 83 2.87 9.29 -17.43
CA ASP A 83 2.71 8.35 -16.31
C ASP A 83 2.90 9.03 -14.95
N TYR A 84 3.19 10.34 -14.92
CA TYR A 84 3.59 11.05 -13.70
C TYR A 84 4.70 10.32 -12.94
N ALA A 85 5.71 9.90 -13.65
CA ALA A 85 6.82 9.10 -13.14
C ALA A 85 8.18 9.55 -13.68
N VAL A 86 9.23 9.28 -12.92
CA VAL A 86 10.62 9.42 -13.37
C VAL A 86 11.38 8.16 -12.97
N LYS A 87 12.06 7.52 -13.94
CA LYS A 87 12.98 6.42 -13.71
C LYS A 87 14.39 6.97 -13.66
N ALA A 88 15.12 6.71 -12.59
CA ALA A 88 16.47 7.21 -12.40
C ALA A 88 17.39 6.10 -11.86
N LYS A 89 18.60 5.99 -12.43
CA LYS A 89 19.64 5.11 -11.92
C LYS A 89 20.14 5.62 -10.56
N ALA A 90 20.52 4.71 -9.67
CA ALA A 90 20.80 4.97 -8.28
C ALA A 90 21.94 5.96 -8.01
N GLY A 91 22.89 6.11 -8.94
CA GLY A 91 24.00 7.08 -8.89
C GLY A 91 23.64 8.51 -9.28
N ALA A 92 22.43 8.75 -9.82
CA ALA A 92 21.98 10.11 -10.14
C ALA A 92 21.82 10.93 -8.87
N THR A 93 22.28 12.19 -8.86
CA THR A 93 22.00 13.09 -7.75
C THR A 93 20.50 13.44 -7.74
N TYR A 94 19.93 13.58 -6.56
CA TYR A 94 18.51 13.91 -6.47
C TYR A 94 18.19 15.29 -7.04
N GLN A 95 19.20 16.22 -7.05
CA GLN A 95 19.07 17.51 -7.72
C GLN A 95 18.89 17.35 -9.25
N ALA A 96 19.66 16.47 -9.88
CA ALA A 96 19.50 16.22 -11.32
C ALA A 96 18.11 15.65 -11.66
N VAL A 97 17.55 14.82 -10.78
CA VAL A 97 16.14 14.33 -10.91
C VAL A 97 15.14 15.49 -10.80
N ILE A 98 15.32 16.37 -9.79
CA ILE A 98 14.45 17.56 -9.62
C ILE A 98 14.50 18.44 -10.86
N ASP A 99 15.67 18.69 -11.42
CA ASP A 99 15.86 19.55 -12.59
C ASP A 99 15.23 18.93 -13.85
N ALA A 100 15.42 17.63 -14.06
CA ALA A 100 14.84 16.91 -15.20
C ALA A 100 13.30 16.87 -15.15
N VAL A 101 12.73 16.59 -13.96
CA VAL A 101 11.28 16.57 -13.74
C VAL A 101 10.68 17.97 -13.87
N GLY A 102 11.38 18.99 -13.33
CA GLY A 102 10.97 20.40 -13.43
C GLY A 102 10.90 20.91 -14.86
N ALA A 103 11.78 20.45 -15.74
CA ALA A 103 11.78 20.79 -17.17
C ALA A 103 10.50 20.29 -17.89
N GLN A 104 9.80 19.31 -17.32
CA GLN A 104 8.52 18.77 -17.83
C GLN A 104 7.28 19.38 -17.14
N GLY A 105 7.44 20.44 -16.34
CA GLY A 105 6.31 21.04 -15.60
C GLY A 105 5.79 20.19 -14.44
N LEU A 106 6.61 19.26 -13.94
CA LEU A 106 6.29 18.37 -12.83
C LEU A 106 7.21 18.62 -11.64
N ILE A 107 6.84 18.06 -10.48
CA ILE A 107 7.69 18.01 -9.29
C ILE A 107 7.76 16.58 -8.73
N VAL A 108 8.86 16.26 -8.07
CA VAL A 108 8.94 15.05 -7.22
C VAL A 108 8.27 15.33 -5.87
N GLY A 109 7.71 14.30 -5.23
CA GLY A 109 6.97 14.46 -3.98
C GLY A 109 7.87 14.88 -2.82
N SER A 110 8.63 13.96 -2.25
CA SER A 110 9.59 14.26 -1.19
C SER A 110 11.04 14.17 -1.69
N ARG A 111 11.92 15.00 -1.11
CA ARG A 111 13.31 15.11 -1.54
C ARG A 111 14.24 15.41 -0.36
N PRO A 112 15.52 14.99 -0.45
CA PRO A 112 16.51 15.30 0.58
C PRO A 112 16.80 16.81 0.66
N PHE A 113 17.14 17.30 1.85
CA PHE A 113 17.54 18.72 2.04
C PHE A 113 18.82 19.08 1.28
N HIS A 114 19.71 18.11 1.08
CA HIS A 114 20.98 18.27 0.34
C HIS A 114 20.94 17.51 -0.98
N ALA A 115 19.93 17.78 -1.81
CA ALA A 115 19.67 17.07 -3.06
C ALA A 115 20.88 17.00 -4.02
N SER A 116 21.75 18.00 -4.02
CA SER A 116 22.98 18.02 -4.83
C SER A 116 24.07 17.03 -4.39
N ARG A 117 23.94 16.44 -3.18
CA ARG A 117 24.93 15.51 -2.61
C ARG A 117 24.38 14.10 -2.40
N VAL A 118 23.07 13.97 -2.26
CA VAL A 118 22.40 12.71 -2.01
C VAL A 118 22.00 12.09 -3.34
N THR A 119 22.32 10.83 -3.55
CA THR A 119 21.93 10.07 -4.72
C THR A 119 20.54 9.45 -4.56
N VAL A 120 19.95 9.02 -5.67
CA VAL A 120 18.63 8.32 -5.67
C VAL A 120 18.70 7.06 -4.79
N GLY A 121 19.74 6.23 -4.95
CA GLY A 121 19.90 5.00 -4.16
C GLY A 121 20.00 5.26 -2.65
N GLU A 122 20.76 6.29 -2.24
CA GLU A 122 20.88 6.69 -0.82
C GLU A 122 19.55 7.19 -0.26
N TRP A 123 18.81 8.01 -1.01
CA TRP A 123 17.52 8.54 -0.58
C TRP A 123 16.48 7.45 -0.38
N MET A 124 16.34 6.55 -1.36
CA MET A 124 15.42 5.42 -1.29
C MET A 124 15.80 4.43 -0.18
N GLY A 125 17.07 4.09 -0.08
CA GLY A 125 17.58 3.17 0.94
C GLY A 125 17.42 3.68 2.37
N SER A 126 17.39 5.00 2.59
CA SER A 126 17.30 5.58 3.94
C SER A 126 15.87 5.74 4.47
N ASN A 127 14.86 5.76 3.62
CA ASN A 127 13.47 6.14 3.97
C ASN A 127 13.40 7.38 4.87
N ALA A 128 14.19 8.40 4.53
CA ALA A 128 14.30 9.60 5.35
C ALA A 128 13.11 10.56 5.11
N ALA A 129 12.80 11.36 6.13
CA ALA A 129 11.96 12.54 5.98
C ALA A 129 12.79 13.70 5.41
N GLY A 130 12.19 14.49 4.53
CA GLY A 130 12.84 15.61 3.88
C GLY A 130 11.86 16.70 3.46
N TYR A 131 12.27 17.47 2.48
CA TYR A 131 11.44 18.49 1.86
C TYR A 131 10.27 17.84 1.12
N GLY A 132 9.05 18.27 1.33
CA GLY A 132 7.83 17.70 0.73
C GLY A 132 7.17 16.59 1.54
N THR A 133 7.81 16.08 2.59
CA THR A 133 7.28 14.96 3.40
C THR A 133 5.91 15.26 4.02
N TYR A 134 5.64 16.51 4.43
CA TYR A 134 4.34 16.86 5.00
C TYR A 134 3.18 16.65 4.00
N LYS A 135 3.40 17.01 2.74
CA LYS A 135 2.38 16.98 1.67
C LYS A 135 2.28 15.61 0.99
N PHE A 136 3.42 14.96 0.74
CA PHE A 136 3.55 13.79 -0.14
C PHE A 136 4.05 12.52 0.57
N GLY A 137 4.28 12.57 1.87
CA GLY A 137 4.88 11.46 2.60
C GLY A 137 6.41 11.35 2.40
N PRO A 138 7.07 10.41 3.11
CA PRO A 138 8.50 10.15 3.00
C PRO A 138 8.89 9.50 1.66
N ALA A 139 10.18 9.19 1.49
CA ALA A 139 10.71 8.57 0.26
C ALA A 139 9.91 7.32 -0.17
N LYS A 140 9.61 6.43 0.75
CA LYS A 140 8.88 5.16 0.51
C LYS A 140 7.49 5.35 -0.10
N ASP A 141 6.76 6.42 0.25
CA ASP A 141 5.40 6.66 -0.23
C ASP A 141 5.39 7.19 -1.68
N ASN A 142 6.57 7.59 -2.17
CA ASN A 142 6.78 8.12 -3.53
C ASN A 142 7.45 7.13 -4.49
N VAL A 143 7.74 5.89 -4.05
CA VAL A 143 8.34 4.84 -4.90
C VAL A 143 7.25 4.05 -5.62
N LEU A 144 7.42 3.87 -6.93
CA LEU A 144 6.65 2.95 -7.75
C LEU A 144 7.38 1.61 -7.93
N ASN A 145 8.69 1.66 -8.20
CA ASN A 145 9.52 0.49 -8.47
C ASN A 145 10.96 0.70 -8.00
N LEU A 146 11.61 -0.37 -7.57
CA LEU A 146 13.06 -0.42 -7.32
C LEU A 146 13.64 -1.61 -8.08
N GLU A 147 14.72 -1.38 -8.82
CA GLU A 147 15.62 -2.43 -9.28
C GLU A 147 16.64 -2.67 -8.18
N VAL A 148 16.71 -3.88 -7.66
CA VAL A 148 17.60 -4.23 -6.53
C VAL A 148 18.43 -5.46 -6.87
N VAL A 149 19.73 -5.38 -6.59
CA VAL A 149 20.66 -6.50 -6.68
C VAL A 149 20.82 -7.11 -5.29
N LEU A 150 20.43 -8.37 -5.13
CA LEU A 150 20.63 -9.16 -3.91
C LEU A 150 22.09 -9.61 -3.78
N MET A 151 22.48 -10.12 -2.61
CA MET A 151 23.87 -10.49 -2.33
C MET A 151 24.37 -11.68 -3.15
N ASP A 152 23.48 -12.51 -3.68
CA ASP A 152 23.83 -13.62 -4.59
C ASP A 152 23.95 -13.20 -6.05
N GLY A 153 23.76 -11.93 -6.35
CA GLY A 153 23.74 -11.35 -7.69
C GLY A 153 22.40 -11.40 -8.41
N THR A 154 21.35 -11.92 -7.77
CA THR A 154 20.00 -11.91 -8.33
C THR A 154 19.48 -10.49 -8.43
N VAL A 155 18.93 -10.12 -9.59
CA VAL A 155 18.29 -8.83 -9.83
C VAL A 155 16.78 -8.99 -9.73
N ILE A 156 16.12 -8.13 -8.97
CA ILE A 156 14.67 -8.13 -8.78
C ILE A 156 14.08 -6.75 -9.10
N GLU A 157 12.82 -6.74 -9.55
CA GLU A 157 11.99 -5.55 -9.72
C GLU A 157 10.87 -5.58 -8.67
N THR A 158 10.84 -4.61 -7.76
CA THR A 158 9.96 -4.66 -6.58
C THR A 158 8.53 -4.18 -6.84
N GLY A 159 8.29 -3.50 -7.95
CA GLY A 159 7.00 -2.88 -8.31
C GLY A 159 6.82 -2.70 -9.81
N TYR A 160 6.22 -1.58 -10.21
CA TYR A 160 5.90 -1.26 -11.61
C TYR A 160 6.32 0.17 -11.93
N ASP A 161 6.69 0.44 -13.19
CA ASP A 161 7.18 1.76 -13.58
C ASP A 161 6.06 2.80 -13.81
N ASN A 162 4.80 2.38 -13.97
CA ASN A 162 3.69 3.23 -14.44
C ASN A 162 2.39 3.10 -13.65
N ILE A 163 2.31 2.21 -12.68
CA ILE A 163 1.14 1.99 -11.80
C ILE A 163 1.60 1.66 -10.37
N GLY A 164 0.71 1.89 -9.40
CA GLY A 164 0.98 1.52 -8.01
C GLY A 164 0.93 0.00 -7.75
N ALA A 165 1.72 -0.46 -6.81
CA ALA A 165 1.76 -1.87 -6.36
C ALA A 165 0.60 -2.19 -5.40
N TYR A 166 -0.65 -2.03 -5.86
CA TYR A 166 -1.86 -2.33 -5.13
C TYR A 166 -2.35 -3.73 -5.45
N MET A 167 -2.77 -4.51 -4.44
CA MET A 167 -3.30 -5.86 -4.63
C MET A 167 -2.39 -6.77 -5.49
N SER A 168 -1.07 -6.69 -5.26
CA SER A 168 -0.03 -7.35 -6.06
C SER A 168 0.80 -8.34 -5.27
N ALA A 169 0.28 -8.96 -4.24
CA ALA A 169 0.98 -9.80 -3.28
C ALA A 169 1.90 -8.98 -2.34
N TYR A 170 3.03 -9.54 -1.93
CA TYR A 170 3.94 -8.92 -0.96
C TYR A 170 4.53 -7.62 -1.51
N ASN A 171 4.42 -6.53 -0.77
CA ASN A 171 4.96 -5.25 -1.19
C ASN A 171 6.46 -5.16 -0.89
N LEU A 172 7.28 -5.58 -1.84
CA LEU A 172 8.73 -5.57 -1.70
C LEU A 172 9.32 -4.14 -1.82
N ASN A 173 8.66 -3.19 -2.51
CA ASN A 173 9.07 -1.78 -2.53
C ASN A 173 9.37 -1.27 -1.12
N GLN A 174 8.44 -1.56 -0.21
CA GLN A 174 8.50 -1.06 1.15
C GLN A 174 9.48 -1.83 2.02
N LEU A 175 9.76 -3.09 1.68
CA LEU A 175 10.77 -3.89 2.39
C LEU A 175 12.18 -3.34 2.15
N PHE A 176 12.50 -2.96 0.89
CA PHE A 176 13.82 -2.43 0.53
C PHE A 176 13.98 -0.94 0.82
N SER A 177 12.89 -0.17 0.84
CA SER A 177 12.92 1.24 1.25
C SER A 177 13.19 1.36 2.75
N GLY A 178 14.32 1.97 3.12
CA GLY A 178 14.76 2.07 4.53
C GLY A 178 15.62 0.89 4.99
N ALA A 179 15.92 -0.07 4.13
CA ALA A 179 16.80 -1.20 4.43
C ALA A 179 18.29 -0.81 4.53
N GLU A 180 18.65 0.43 4.19
CA GLU A 180 20.03 0.97 4.30
C GLU A 180 21.07 0.13 3.56
N GLY A 181 20.68 -0.54 2.46
CA GLY A 181 21.54 -1.45 1.72
C GLY A 181 21.76 -2.81 2.41
N ALA A 182 21.09 -3.07 3.56
CA ALA A 182 21.28 -4.31 4.32
C ALA A 182 20.61 -5.54 3.67
N LEU A 183 19.71 -5.34 2.71
CA LEU A 183 19.03 -6.43 1.99
C LEU A 183 19.49 -6.57 0.53
N GLY A 184 20.21 -5.58 0.01
CA GLY A 184 20.66 -5.53 -1.38
C GLY A 184 21.04 -4.12 -1.80
N ILE A 185 21.55 -3.98 -3.02
CA ILE A 185 21.98 -2.70 -3.59
C ILE A 185 20.92 -2.23 -4.59
N ILE A 186 20.31 -1.08 -4.32
CA ILE A 186 19.40 -0.41 -5.26
C ILE A 186 20.23 0.13 -6.42
N THR A 187 19.86 -0.23 -7.66
CA THR A 187 20.53 0.22 -8.90
C THR A 187 19.67 1.16 -9.74
N SER A 188 18.34 1.16 -9.53
CA SER A 188 17.40 2.08 -10.17
C SER A 188 16.17 2.27 -9.30
N ALA A 189 15.51 3.42 -9.45
CA ALA A 189 14.21 3.66 -8.83
C ALA A 189 13.28 4.40 -9.78
N THR A 190 12.00 4.01 -9.80
CA THR A 190 10.92 4.76 -10.41
C THR A 190 10.14 5.50 -9.34
N ILE A 191 10.05 6.82 -9.47
CA ILE A 191 9.55 7.74 -8.45
C ILE A 191 8.33 8.46 -9.00
N LYS A 192 7.28 8.62 -8.16
CA LYS A 192 6.08 9.39 -8.48
C LYS A 192 6.41 10.86 -8.69
N CYS A 193 5.83 11.44 -9.73
CA CYS A 193 5.82 12.86 -10.00
C CYS A 193 4.41 13.43 -9.81
N PHE A 194 4.34 14.73 -9.59
CA PHE A 194 3.10 15.45 -9.37
C PHE A 194 3.09 16.71 -10.24
N PRO A 195 1.90 17.22 -10.62
CA PRO A 195 1.81 18.48 -11.33
C PRO A 195 2.47 19.60 -10.53
N ALA A 196 3.28 20.41 -11.20
CA ALA A 196 3.85 21.62 -10.63
C ALA A 196 2.74 22.68 -10.44
N GLY A 197 3.10 23.81 -9.89
CA GLY A 197 2.24 24.98 -9.70
C GLY A 197 3.12 26.11 -9.20
N VAL A 198 2.50 27.17 -8.68
CA VAL A 198 3.24 28.24 -8.01
C VAL A 198 3.64 27.81 -6.60
N THR A 199 4.68 28.46 -6.08
CA THR A 199 5.16 28.23 -4.71
C THR A 199 5.19 29.56 -3.97
N LYS A 200 4.58 29.60 -2.76
CA LYS A 200 4.62 30.78 -1.87
C LYS A 200 5.22 30.41 -0.51
N PHE A 201 6.12 31.28 -0.01
CA PHE A 201 6.73 31.17 1.31
C PHE A 201 6.07 32.14 2.26
N VAL A 202 5.81 31.71 3.48
CA VAL A 202 5.30 32.56 4.56
C VAL A 202 5.96 32.21 5.88
N ASN A 203 6.30 33.19 6.67
CA ASN A 203 6.97 33.06 7.95
C ASN A 203 6.19 33.77 9.04
N TYR A 204 6.06 33.13 10.22
CA TYR A 204 5.33 33.70 11.36
C TYR A 204 6.20 33.66 12.60
N GLU A 205 6.20 34.75 13.34
CA GLU A 205 6.84 34.86 14.64
C GLU A 205 5.77 34.71 15.73
N ILE A 206 5.91 33.71 16.59
CA ILE A 206 5.06 33.49 17.76
C ILE A 206 5.89 33.78 19.01
N PRO A 207 5.42 34.70 19.91
CA PRO A 207 6.12 34.98 21.17
C PRO A 207 6.23 33.71 22.03
N GLY A 208 7.40 33.47 22.62
CA GLY A 208 7.67 32.31 23.47
C GLY A 208 8.37 31.17 22.75
N GLY A 209 8.42 30.00 23.40
CA GLY A 209 9.06 28.79 22.89
C GLY A 209 8.09 27.87 22.17
N PHE A 210 8.51 26.60 21.98
CA PHE A 210 7.63 25.60 21.36
C PHE A 210 6.33 25.34 22.12
N LYS A 211 6.32 25.57 23.45
CA LYS A 211 5.10 25.42 24.24
C LYS A 211 3.99 26.38 23.79
N GLU A 212 4.36 27.61 23.50
CA GLU A 212 3.46 28.68 23.06
C GLU A 212 3.10 28.50 21.57
N ALA A 213 4.02 27.99 20.75
CA ALA A 213 3.78 27.74 19.32
C ALA A 213 3.01 26.41 19.03
N CYS A 214 3.01 25.46 19.96
CA CYS A 214 2.39 24.15 19.76
C CYS A 214 0.89 24.21 19.37
N PRO A 215 0.05 25.06 19.98
CA PRO A 215 -1.36 25.16 19.56
C PRO A 215 -1.54 25.58 18.09
N ALA A 216 -0.73 26.54 17.60
CA ALA A 216 -0.77 26.96 16.19
C ALA A 216 -0.31 25.84 15.25
N ILE A 217 0.78 25.12 15.61
CA ILE A 217 1.26 23.95 14.87
C ILE A 217 0.16 22.88 14.78
N GLN A 218 -0.53 22.60 15.89
CA GLN A 218 -1.62 21.62 15.93
C GLN A 218 -2.85 22.10 15.14
N ALA A 219 -3.15 23.38 15.13
CA ALA A 219 -4.27 23.93 14.34
C ALA A 219 -4.03 23.73 12.83
N ILE A 220 -2.82 24.00 12.34
CA ILE A 220 -2.44 23.69 10.95
C ILE A 220 -2.57 22.20 10.67
N ALA A 221 -2.03 21.33 11.54
CA ALA A 221 -2.09 19.88 11.36
C ALA A 221 -3.54 19.34 11.33
N ARG A 222 -4.45 20.00 12.03
CA ARG A 222 -5.88 19.66 12.09
C ARG A 222 -6.73 20.33 11.01
N HIS A 223 -6.17 21.23 10.23
CA HIS A 223 -6.90 21.81 9.11
C HIS A 223 -7.04 20.78 7.98
N PRO A 224 -8.24 20.52 7.43
CA PRO A 224 -8.47 19.45 6.46
C PRO A 224 -7.70 19.63 5.14
N ASN A 225 -7.46 20.89 4.71
CA ASN A 225 -6.85 21.19 3.41
C ASN A 225 -5.39 21.68 3.50
N LEU A 226 -4.96 22.33 4.60
CA LEU A 226 -3.60 22.85 4.69
C LEU A 226 -2.57 21.72 4.67
N LYS A 227 -1.84 21.64 3.58
CA LYS A 227 -0.76 20.65 3.34
C LYS A 227 0.48 21.38 2.81
N PRO A 228 1.22 22.10 3.68
CA PRO A 228 2.43 22.78 3.24
C PRO A 228 3.44 21.79 2.63
N LEU A 229 4.11 22.23 1.58
CA LEU A 229 5.22 21.49 0.99
C LEU A 229 6.39 21.38 1.98
N LYS A 230 6.60 22.44 2.77
CA LYS A 230 7.56 22.48 3.86
C LYS A 230 6.93 23.11 5.08
N PHE A 231 7.11 22.49 6.24
CA PHE A 231 6.75 23.05 7.52
C PHE A 231 7.90 22.86 8.50
N THR A 232 8.52 23.95 8.92
CA THR A 232 9.61 23.93 9.89
C THR A 232 9.34 24.94 11.00
N ALA A 233 9.79 24.59 12.20
CA ALA A 233 9.70 25.42 13.38
C ALA A 233 11.07 25.58 14.01
N GLN A 234 11.45 26.80 14.38
CA GLN A 234 12.73 27.11 15.02
C GLN A 234 12.50 27.98 16.27
N ALA A 235 12.85 27.44 17.43
CA ALA A 235 12.82 28.20 18.68
C ALA A 235 14.09 29.06 18.81
N GLY A 236 13.88 30.34 19.12
CA GLY A 236 14.94 31.30 19.37
C GLY A 236 14.80 31.94 20.77
N GLU A 237 15.53 33.06 21.03
CA GLU A 237 15.38 33.83 22.26
C GLU A 237 14.03 34.59 22.25
N GLY A 238 13.13 34.17 23.14
CA GLY A 238 11.83 34.81 23.32
C GLY A 238 10.78 34.62 22.23
N LYS A 239 11.08 33.91 21.17
CA LYS A 239 10.12 33.61 20.08
C LYS A 239 10.40 32.28 19.37
N THR A 240 9.35 31.73 18.78
CA THR A 240 9.43 30.63 17.82
C THR A 240 9.06 31.13 16.42
N VAL A 241 9.87 30.81 15.42
CA VAL A 241 9.59 31.15 14.02
C VAL A 241 9.10 29.90 13.33
N LEU A 242 7.93 30.01 12.70
CA LEU A 242 7.35 28.99 11.82
C LEU A 242 7.61 29.40 10.37
N PHE A 243 8.14 28.46 9.58
CA PHE A 243 8.41 28.62 8.15
C PHE A 243 7.51 27.64 7.37
N LEU A 244 6.63 28.17 6.54
CA LEU A 244 5.75 27.38 5.71
C LEU A 244 5.99 27.68 4.24
N GLU A 245 5.84 26.66 3.41
CA GLU A 245 5.88 26.78 1.97
C GLU A 245 4.71 26.01 1.39
N TYR A 246 3.89 26.68 0.61
CA TYR A 246 2.75 26.10 -0.08
C TYR A 246 3.04 25.97 -1.57
N GLN A 247 2.48 24.95 -2.22
CA GLN A 247 2.66 24.68 -3.65
C GLN A 247 1.33 24.17 -4.23
N GLY A 248 0.94 24.72 -5.38
CA GLY A 248 -0.30 24.36 -6.07
C GLY A 248 -0.72 25.37 -7.12
N ALA A 249 -2.00 25.37 -7.50
CA ALA A 249 -2.58 26.41 -8.32
C ALA A 249 -2.62 27.73 -7.53
N GLU A 250 -2.43 28.84 -8.20
CA GLU A 250 -2.20 30.15 -7.57
C GLU A 250 -3.34 30.54 -6.61
N ASN A 251 -4.58 30.42 -7.06
CA ASN A 251 -5.77 30.72 -6.25
C ASN A 251 -5.87 29.85 -4.98
N PHE A 252 -5.48 28.56 -5.05
CA PHE A 252 -5.45 27.65 -3.90
C PHE A 252 -4.31 27.99 -2.94
N VAL A 253 -3.14 28.32 -3.46
CA VAL A 253 -1.99 28.73 -2.64
C VAL A 253 -2.28 30.06 -1.93
N ASP A 254 -2.99 30.97 -2.58
CA ASP A 254 -3.45 32.21 -1.94
C ASP A 254 -4.42 31.92 -0.79
N GLN A 255 -5.35 30.99 -0.98
CA GLN A 255 -6.27 30.58 0.08
C GLN A 255 -5.52 29.87 1.23
N ASP A 256 -4.51 29.03 0.95
CA ASP A 256 -3.66 28.42 1.97
C ASP A 256 -2.98 29.46 2.85
N VAL A 257 -2.51 30.56 2.24
CA VAL A 257 -1.88 31.68 2.98
C VAL A 257 -2.91 32.43 3.84
N ILE A 258 -4.10 32.72 3.32
CA ILE A 258 -5.19 33.40 4.06
C ILE A 258 -5.58 32.58 5.29
N GLU A 259 -5.87 31.29 5.13
CA GLU A 259 -6.22 30.40 6.24
C GLU A 259 -5.09 30.30 7.29
N THR A 260 -3.84 30.30 6.83
CA THR A 260 -2.69 30.28 7.73
C THR A 260 -2.56 31.60 8.50
N ASP A 261 -2.76 32.76 7.85
CA ASP A 261 -2.78 34.09 8.49
C ASP A 261 -3.84 34.14 9.61
N ASP A 262 -5.04 33.63 9.37
CA ASP A 262 -6.15 33.61 10.34
C ASP A 262 -5.82 32.68 11.53
N ILE A 263 -5.29 31.49 11.26
CA ILE A 263 -4.83 30.57 12.32
C ILE A 263 -3.74 31.23 13.15
N MET A 264 -2.70 31.78 12.52
CA MET A 264 -1.58 32.41 13.24
C MET A 264 -2.03 33.59 14.09
N SER A 265 -2.89 34.46 13.55
CA SER A 265 -3.44 35.60 14.27
C SER A 265 -4.19 35.18 15.53
N SER A 266 -4.92 34.06 15.48
CA SER A 266 -5.66 33.48 16.62
C SER A 266 -4.75 33.03 17.77
N PHE A 267 -3.47 32.78 17.49
CA PHE A 267 -2.46 32.35 18.49
C PHE A 267 -1.39 33.44 18.74
N GLY A 268 -1.64 34.69 18.34
CA GLY A 268 -0.72 35.79 18.55
C GLY A 268 0.52 35.77 17.66
N GLY A 269 0.48 34.99 16.60
CA GLY A 269 1.53 34.93 15.59
C GLY A 269 1.47 36.14 14.66
N VAL A 270 2.63 36.69 14.30
CA VAL A 270 2.73 37.85 13.41
C VAL A 270 3.51 37.41 12.16
N ARG A 271 2.98 37.69 10.97
CA ARG A 271 3.67 37.45 9.73
C ARG A 271 4.94 38.30 9.62
N SER A 272 6.05 37.68 9.31
CA SER A 272 7.32 38.38 9.12
C SER A 272 7.30 39.16 7.79
N ALA A 273 7.85 40.41 7.83
CA ALA A 273 7.99 41.23 6.64
C ALA A 273 9.02 40.74 5.61
N GLU A 274 9.92 39.86 6.04
CA GLU A 274 10.95 39.25 5.18
C GLU A 274 10.70 37.74 5.07
N ASP A 275 10.57 37.23 3.86
CA ASP A 275 10.48 35.80 3.57
C ASP A 275 11.86 35.14 3.73
N LYS A 276 12.22 34.76 4.96
CA LYS A 276 13.48 34.07 5.25
C LYS A 276 13.35 32.58 5.02
N LYS A 277 14.33 32.00 4.31
CA LYS A 277 14.45 30.53 4.19
C LYS A 277 15.05 29.96 5.49
N SER A 278 14.43 28.90 6.01
CA SER A 278 14.97 28.18 7.17
C SER A 278 16.31 27.52 6.82
N ASN A 279 17.35 27.78 7.63
CA ASN A 279 18.68 27.16 7.53
C ASN A 279 18.83 25.97 8.51
N ALA A 280 17.85 25.10 8.63
CA ALA A 280 17.91 23.93 9.51
C ALA A 280 18.92 22.90 8.98
N THR A 281 20.21 23.08 9.28
CA THR A 281 21.30 22.18 8.92
C THR A 281 22.07 21.77 10.17
N ASN A 282 21.48 20.96 11.04
CA ASN A 282 22.10 20.60 12.32
C ASN A 282 22.62 19.14 12.28
N LYS A 283 23.65 18.85 13.09
CA LYS A 283 24.41 17.58 13.04
C LYS A 283 23.67 16.40 13.67
N PHE A 284 22.84 16.66 14.69
CA PHE A 284 22.16 15.60 15.45
C PHE A 284 20.68 15.62 15.16
N LYS A 285 20.06 14.44 15.05
CA LYS A 285 18.65 14.30 14.71
C LYS A 285 17.94 13.32 15.63
N ALA A 286 16.69 13.65 16.01
CA ALA A 286 15.77 12.77 16.69
C ALA A 286 14.40 12.82 16.02
N VAL A 287 13.64 11.72 16.10
CA VAL A 287 12.24 11.65 15.71
C VAL A 287 11.40 11.63 16.96
N ILE A 288 10.44 12.54 17.08
CA ILE A 288 9.52 12.63 18.21
C ILE A 288 8.07 12.75 17.73
N PRO A 289 7.08 12.31 18.51
CA PRO A 289 5.68 12.65 18.23
C PRO A 289 5.50 14.18 18.26
N VAL A 290 4.87 14.76 17.22
CA VAL A 290 4.68 16.22 17.14
C VAL A 290 3.95 16.78 18.38
N LYS A 291 3.05 15.98 18.98
CA LYS A 291 2.33 16.30 20.23
C LYS A 291 3.22 16.49 21.46
N GLN A 292 4.47 16.02 21.42
CA GLN A 292 5.43 16.11 22.53
C GLN A 292 6.46 17.21 22.36
N ILE A 293 6.45 17.93 21.21
CA ILE A 293 7.45 18.95 20.89
C ILE A 293 7.55 20.05 21.97
N TRP A 294 6.44 20.32 22.65
CA TRP A 294 6.38 21.31 23.73
C TRP A 294 7.19 20.95 24.99
N LYS A 295 7.51 19.68 25.19
CA LYS A 295 8.31 19.21 26.33
C LYS A 295 9.81 19.51 26.17
N ALA A 296 10.26 19.69 24.93
CA ALA A 296 11.66 19.97 24.66
C ALA A 296 12.04 21.36 25.15
N LYS A 297 13.04 21.44 26.03
CA LYS A 297 13.56 22.69 26.65
C LYS A 297 14.77 23.25 25.92
N ALA A 298 15.39 22.43 25.08
CA ALA A 298 16.62 22.76 24.37
C ALA A 298 16.37 23.65 23.13
N LYS A 299 17.41 24.31 22.65
CA LYS A 299 17.38 25.04 21.38
C LYS A 299 17.51 24.06 20.22
N PHE A 300 16.48 23.91 19.40
CA PHE A 300 16.49 23.05 18.23
C PHE A 300 15.60 23.59 17.11
N ALA A 301 15.77 23.05 15.92
CA ALA A 301 14.83 23.22 14.81
C ALA A 301 14.09 21.92 14.56
N ALA A 302 12.84 22.00 14.19
CA ALA A 302 12.01 20.85 13.86
C ALA A 302 11.48 20.94 12.44
N ILE A 303 11.49 19.82 11.73
CA ILE A 303 10.79 19.61 10.47
C ILE A 303 9.55 18.81 10.83
N LEU A 304 8.39 19.33 10.47
CA LEU A 304 7.13 18.81 10.95
C LEU A 304 6.42 18.03 9.84
N ASP A 305 5.79 16.94 10.21
CA ASP A 305 4.61 16.41 9.53
C ASP A 305 3.43 16.42 10.51
N ARG A 306 2.29 15.84 10.12
CA ARG A 306 1.08 15.85 10.96
C ARG A 306 1.24 15.08 12.29
N TYR A 307 2.10 14.10 12.32
CA TYR A 307 2.26 13.15 13.43
C TYR A 307 3.64 13.23 14.07
N THR A 308 4.64 13.60 13.28
CA THR A 308 6.05 13.42 13.63
C THR A 308 6.82 14.72 13.46
N ALA A 309 7.69 15.02 14.39
CA ALA A 309 8.68 16.06 14.26
C ALA A 309 10.08 15.45 14.13
N LEU A 310 10.77 15.74 13.04
CA LEU A 310 12.21 15.49 12.91
C LEU A 310 12.95 16.67 13.51
N VAL A 311 13.51 16.46 14.70
CA VAL A 311 14.22 17.48 15.47
C VAL A 311 15.69 17.47 15.12
N THR A 312 16.27 18.64 14.93
CA THR A 312 17.69 18.81 14.64
C THR A 312 18.35 19.77 15.67
N THR A 313 19.52 19.41 16.18
CA THR A 313 20.28 20.19 17.13
C THR A 313 21.79 20.07 16.86
N ASP A 314 22.57 21.06 17.26
CA ASP A 314 24.04 21.03 17.20
C ASP A 314 24.68 20.44 18.45
N ASN A 315 23.87 20.16 19.50
CA ASN A 315 24.35 19.70 20.81
C ASN A 315 23.85 18.27 21.09
N ALA A 316 24.76 17.36 21.42
CA ALA A 316 24.46 15.97 21.76
C ALA A 316 23.68 15.82 23.08
N GLU A 317 23.90 16.71 24.06
CA GLU A 317 23.19 16.72 25.36
C GLU A 317 21.73 17.10 25.15
N ASP A 318 21.45 18.09 24.28
CA ASP A 318 20.10 18.49 23.91
C ASP A 318 19.34 17.32 23.24
N LEU A 319 20.05 16.56 22.38
CA LEU A 319 19.46 15.37 21.74
C LEU A 319 19.08 14.31 22.78
N GLN A 320 19.94 14.09 23.78
CA GLN A 320 19.66 13.11 24.84
C GLN A 320 18.46 13.54 25.69
N GLN A 321 18.35 14.82 26.02
CA GLN A 321 17.21 15.39 26.74
C GLN A 321 15.93 15.26 25.92
N ILE A 322 15.95 15.61 24.63
CA ILE A 322 14.78 15.50 23.74
C ILE A 322 14.28 14.04 23.67
N ASN A 323 15.18 13.09 23.51
CA ASN A 323 14.81 11.68 23.46
C ASN A 323 14.17 11.19 24.78
N SER A 324 14.72 11.58 25.93
CA SER A 324 14.21 11.13 27.23
C SER A 324 12.89 11.79 27.62
N GLU A 325 12.74 13.11 27.39
CA GLU A 325 11.55 13.85 27.83
C GLU A 325 10.40 13.79 26.83
N CYS A 326 10.68 13.68 25.53
CA CYS A 326 9.66 13.69 24.46
C CYS A 326 9.30 12.29 23.95
N GLY A 327 9.85 11.21 24.50
CA GLY A 327 9.62 9.86 24.00
C GLY A 327 10.16 9.69 22.57
N GLY A 328 11.24 10.40 22.25
CA GLY A 328 11.87 10.37 20.95
C GLY A 328 12.78 9.17 20.74
N ARG A 329 13.14 8.94 19.48
CA ARG A 329 14.15 7.98 19.08
C ARG A 329 15.22 8.65 18.20
N LYS A 330 16.43 8.13 18.22
CA LYS A 330 17.51 8.61 17.36
C LYS A 330 17.11 8.47 15.88
N ALA A 331 17.16 9.54 15.12
CA ALA A 331 16.79 9.58 13.69
C ALA A 331 18.00 9.55 12.76
N CYS A 332 19.20 9.42 13.29
CA CYS A 332 20.42 9.37 12.51
C CYS A 332 21.28 8.20 12.92
N GLY A 333 21.89 7.64 11.98
CA GLY A 333 22.72 6.46 12.08
C GLY A 333 22.07 5.34 11.32
N TRP A 334 22.91 4.49 10.85
CA TRP A 334 22.54 3.27 10.18
C TRP A 334 21.99 2.32 11.25
N VAL A 335 20.70 2.06 11.24
CA VAL A 335 20.02 1.26 12.26
C VAL A 335 20.63 -0.13 12.36
N PHE A 336 20.95 -0.73 11.21
CA PHE A 336 21.59 -2.04 11.15
C PHE A 336 23.10 -1.98 11.35
N ALA A 337 23.78 -0.99 10.80
CA ALA A 337 25.24 -0.87 10.89
C ALA A 337 25.73 -0.56 12.31
N ASP A 338 24.98 0.24 13.06
CA ASP A 338 25.31 0.64 14.44
C ASP A 338 24.74 -0.31 15.51
N GLY A 339 24.02 -1.39 15.14
CA GLY A 339 23.37 -2.32 16.07
C GLY A 339 22.31 -1.67 16.95
N ASN A 340 21.56 -0.70 16.41
CA ASN A 340 20.58 0.08 17.16
C ASN A 340 19.14 -0.45 17.08
N ILE A 341 18.90 -1.52 16.34
CA ILE A 341 17.55 -2.04 16.11
C ILE A 341 16.82 -2.40 17.41
N GLU A 342 17.50 -3.03 18.37
CA GLU A 342 16.95 -3.40 19.67
C GLU A 342 16.61 -2.18 20.57
N LYS A 343 17.18 -1.01 20.27
CA LYS A 343 16.89 0.24 20.99
C LYS A 343 15.67 0.97 20.40
N ILE A 344 15.26 0.59 19.20
CA ILE A 344 14.19 1.25 18.43
C ILE A 344 12.94 0.39 18.42
N ARG A 345 13.09 -0.93 18.33
CA ARG A 345 11.99 -1.91 18.26
C ARG A 345 11.95 -2.75 19.53
N ASP A 346 10.77 -3.33 19.80
CA ASP A 346 10.67 -4.37 20.83
C ASP A 346 11.53 -5.60 20.46
N GLU A 347 11.88 -6.41 21.45
CA GLU A 347 12.81 -7.54 21.29
C GLU A 347 12.36 -8.53 20.22
N THR A 348 11.06 -8.85 20.16
CA THR A 348 10.53 -9.83 19.19
C THR A 348 10.60 -9.27 17.77
N THR A 349 10.19 -8.03 17.57
CA THR A 349 10.27 -7.35 16.27
C THR A 349 11.72 -7.17 15.81
N ALA A 350 12.63 -6.81 16.70
CA ALA A 350 14.07 -6.68 16.38
C ALA A 350 14.67 -8.02 15.93
N LYS A 351 14.39 -9.11 16.64
CA LYS A 351 14.83 -10.46 16.26
C LYS A 351 14.25 -10.90 14.91
N PHE A 352 13.00 -10.61 14.65
CA PHE A 352 12.36 -10.90 13.36
C PHE A 352 13.05 -10.13 12.23
N MET A 353 13.30 -8.83 12.38
CA MET A 353 13.99 -8.01 11.38
C MET A 353 15.42 -8.50 11.11
N GLU A 354 16.17 -8.85 12.15
CA GLU A 354 17.53 -9.41 11.98
C GLU A 354 17.50 -10.78 11.30
N GLY A 355 16.55 -11.65 11.65
CA GLY A 355 16.33 -12.93 10.98
C GLY A 355 15.98 -12.77 9.51
N LEU A 356 15.05 -11.88 9.19
CA LEU A 356 14.64 -11.55 7.82
C LEU A 356 15.82 -11.02 6.99
N LYS A 357 16.61 -10.10 7.56
CA LYS A 357 17.82 -9.60 6.93
C LYS A 357 18.84 -10.72 6.67
N ALA A 358 19.11 -11.55 7.67
CA ALA A 358 20.07 -12.64 7.53
C ALA A 358 19.64 -13.65 6.44
N PHE A 359 18.35 -13.95 6.36
CA PHE A 359 17.78 -14.83 5.33
C PHE A 359 17.91 -14.25 3.91
N ILE A 360 17.55 -12.99 3.71
CA ILE A 360 17.64 -12.35 2.37
C ILE A 360 19.10 -12.22 1.91
N MET A 361 20.02 -12.01 2.85
CA MET A 361 21.45 -11.93 2.51
C MET A 361 22.07 -13.29 2.14
N ASP A 362 21.60 -14.39 2.71
CA ASP A 362 22.08 -15.76 2.44
C ASP A 362 20.92 -16.75 2.60
N PRO A 363 20.06 -16.88 1.58
CA PRO A 363 18.90 -17.75 1.64
C PRO A 363 19.31 -19.22 1.78
N ASP A 364 19.16 -19.77 2.98
CA ASP A 364 19.27 -21.22 3.24
C ASP A 364 17.86 -21.81 3.31
N THR A 365 17.24 -21.94 2.14
CA THR A 365 15.90 -22.53 1.99
C THR A 365 15.86 -24.00 2.39
N GLU A 366 17.01 -24.75 2.26
CA GLU A 366 17.10 -26.12 2.73
C GLU A 366 17.10 -26.20 4.26
N ALA A 367 17.81 -25.30 4.96
CA ALA A 367 17.79 -25.27 6.42
C ALA A 367 16.43 -24.81 6.95
N ALA A 368 15.80 -23.84 6.31
CA ALA A 368 14.43 -23.41 6.63
C ALA A 368 13.42 -24.57 6.41
N ALA A 369 13.54 -25.31 5.30
CA ALA A 369 12.70 -26.45 4.99
C ALA A 369 13.00 -27.71 5.84
N LYS A 370 14.25 -27.92 6.29
CA LYS A 370 14.64 -29.06 7.15
C LYS A 370 14.03 -28.98 8.56
N GLY A 371 13.62 -27.79 9.03
CA GLY A 371 12.82 -27.64 10.25
C GLY A 371 11.36 -28.09 10.10
N ALA A 372 10.90 -28.31 8.86
CA ALA A 372 9.59 -28.84 8.56
C ALA A 372 9.64 -30.38 8.60
N ASP A 373 9.72 -30.99 9.79
CA ASP A 373 9.28 -32.39 9.93
C ASP A 373 7.91 -32.50 9.27
N LYS A 374 7.65 -33.62 8.54
CA LYS A 374 6.30 -33.91 8.02
C LYS A 374 5.36 -34.07 9.20
N LEU A 375 4.87 -32.92 9.72
CA LEU A 375 3.89 -32.90 10.80
C LEU A 375 2.59 -33.52 10.27
N SER A 376 1.98 -34.38 11.08
CA SER A 376 0.65 -34.89 10.77
C SER A 376 -0.30 -33.70 10.79
N ARG A 377 -0.98 -33.43 9.68
CA ARG A 377 -2.01 -32.39 9.58
C ARG A 377 -3.37 -32.87 10.14
N ASP A 378 -3.37 -33.92 10.97
CA ASP A 378 -4.59 -34.54 11.47
C ASP A 378 -5.15 -33.72 12.65
N PHE A 379 -6.28 -33.09 12.40
CA PHE A 379 -7.07 -32.43 13.45
C PHE A 379 -7.74 -33.47 14.34
N ASN A 380 -7.66 -33.32 15.65
CA ASN A 380 -8.21 -34.25 16.61
C ASN A 380 -8.82 -33.58 17.86
N ASP A 381 -9.43 -34.38 18.74
CA ASP A 381 -10.11 -33.88 19.94
C ASP A 381 -9.16 -33.18 20.92
N GLU A 382 -7.88 -33.58 21.01
CA GLU A 382 -6.90 -32.91 21.85
C GLU A 382 -6.67 -31.47 21.39
N ILE A 383 -6.47 -31.27 20.09
CA ILE A 383 -6.29 -29.95 19.47
C ILE A 383 -7.57 -29.12 19.68
N CYS A 384 -8.75 -29.70 19.44
CA CYS A 384 -10.02 -29.03 19.66
C CYS A 384 -10.19 -28.57 21.12
N ASN A 385 -9.80 -29.38 22.09
CA ASN A 385 -9.88 -29.03 23.51
C ASN A 385 -8.89 -27.91 23.88
N LYS A 386 -7.65 -27.93 23.36
CA LYS A 386 -6.70 -26.82 23.54
C LYS A 386 -7.26 -25.50 22.97
N LEU A 387 -7.91 -25.53 21.81
CA LEU A 387 -8.56 -24.34 21.25
C LEU A 387 -9.69 -23.83 22.15
N LYS A 388 -10.53 -24.74 22.73
CA LYS A 388 -11.56 -24.38 23.70
C LYS A 388 -10.99 -23.77 24.99
N GLU A 389 -9.84 -24.22 25.45
CA GLU A 389 -9.13 -23.63 26.62
C GLU A 389 -8.66 -22.19 26.32
N ILE A 390 -8.22 -21.91 25.08
CA ILE A 390 -7.71 -20.60 24.67
C ILE A 390 -8.84 -19.58 24.53
N VAL A 391 -9.89 -19.90 23.80
CA VAL A 391 -10.95 -18.92 23.44
C VAL A 391 -12.27 -19.11 24.19
N GLY A 392 -12.40 -20.19 24.97
CA GLY A 392 -13.65 -20.62 25.58
C GLY A 392 -14.47 -21.54 24.67
N LYS A 393 -15.16 -22.51 25.27
CA LYS A 393 -15.90 -23.57 24.55
C LYS A 393 -16.94 -23.06 23.55
N ASP A 394 -17.61 -21.94 23.85
CA ASP A 394 -18.66 -21.36 23.01
C ASP A 394 -18.12 -20.62 21.77
N ASN A 395 -16.80 -20.46 21.71
CA ASN A 395 -16.10 -19.81 20.59
C ASN A 395 -15.35 -20.82 19.70
N VAL A 396 -15.61 -22.13 19.86
CA VAL A 396 -15.07 -23.21 19.02
C VAL A 396 -16.23 -24.02 18.49
N ASN A 397 -16.37 -24.11 17.18
CA ASN A 397 -17.49 -24.81 16.57
C ASN A 397 -16.98 -25.84 15.53
N THR A 398 -17.47 -27.09 15.67
CA THR A 398 -17.18 -28.21 14.77
C THR A 398 -18.44 -28.75 14.08
N ALA A 399 -19.59 -28.06 14.22
CA ALA A 399 -20.85 -28.50 13.60
C ALA A 399 -20.76 -28.41 12.07
N GLY A 400 -21.38 -29.35 11.37
CA GLY A 400 -21.33 -29.46 9.91
C GLY A 400 -21.88 -28.22 9.21
N GLU A 401 -22.97 -27.65 9.73
CA GLU A 401 -23.60 -26.44 9.19
C GLU A 401 -22.68 -25.24 9.29
N GLU A 402 -21.98 -25.08 10.41
CA GLU A 402 -21.01 -24.02 10.61
C GLU A 402 -19.84 -24.16 9.65
N LYS A 403 -19.27 -25.34 9.55
CA LYS A 403 -18.15 -25.62 8.64
C LYS A 403 -18.53 -25.32 7.19
N LEU A 404 -19.75 -25.62 6.77
CA LEU A 404 -20.25 -25.32 5.44
C LEU A 404 -20.30 -23.81 5.16
N LEU A 405 -20.76 -23.00 6.12
CA LEU A 405 -20.79 -21.53 6.00
C LEU A 405 -19.39 -20.92 5.84
N TYR A 406 -18.36 -21.58 6.37
CA TYR A 406 -16.98 -21.12 6.31
C TYR A 406 -16.16 -21.79 5.20
N SER A 407 -16.77 -22.65 4.38
CA SER A 407 -16.10 -23.36 3.28
C SER A 407 -15.94 -22.54 2.00
N HIS A 408 -16.50 -21.36 1.95
CA HIS A 408 -16.47 -20.47 0.78
C HIS A 408 -16.49 -18.99 1.19
N ASP A 409 -16.09 -18.12 0.30
CA ASP A 409 -16.28 -16.67 0.42
C ASP A 409 -17.45 -16.20 -0.50
N LEU A 410 -17.39 -14.96 -0.98
CA LEU A 410 -18.40 -14.42 -1.89
C LEU A 410 -18.31 -15.01 -3.32
N ALA A 411 -17.21 -15.71 -3.67
CA ALA A 411 -17.07 -16.35 -4.97
C ALA A 411 -18.11 -17.45 -5.15
N PRO A 412 -18.92 -17.40 -6.22
CA PRO A 412 -19.95 -18.41 -6.47
C PRO A 412 -19.34 -19.66 -7.12
N LEU A 413 -18.41 -20.35 -6.46
CA LEU A 413 -17.74 -21.55 -6.95
C LEU A 413 -17.64 -22.69 -5.91
N PRO A 414 -18.55 -22.85 -4.94
CA PRO A 414 -18.36 -23.84 -3.89
C PRO A 414 -18.26 -25.28 -4.44
N LYS A 415 -18.99 -25.61 -5.49
CA LYS A 415 -18.94 -26.94 -6.12
C LYS A 415 -17.60 -27.22 -6.82
N MET A 416 -17.03 -26.22 -7.48
CA MET A 416 -15.76 -26.37 -8.21
C MET A 416 -14.55 -26.36 -7.27
N ALA A 417 -14.58 -25.47 -6.27
CA ALA A 417 -13.50 -25.40 -5.29
C ALA A 417 -13.30 -26.74 -4.59
N GLY A 418 -14.39 -27.44 -4.18
CA GLY A 418 -14.33 -28.74 -3.56
C GLY A 418 -13.76 -29.86 -4.45
N LEU A 419 -13.71 -29.68 -5.78
CA LEU A 419 -13.02 -30.63 -6.66
C LEU A 419 -11.51 -30.55 -6.55
N ALA A 420 -10.96 -29.34 -6.43
CA ALA A 420 -9.52 -29.08 -6.42
C ALA A 420 -8.93 -28.94 -5.00
N PHE A 421 -9.72 -28.48 -4.05
CA PHE A 421 -9.28 -28.10 -2.70
C PHE A 421 -10.10 -28.83 -1.63
N ASP A 422 -9.51 -28.98 -0.43
CA ASP A 422 -10.24 -29.40 0.75
C ASP A 422 -10.76 -28.14 1.48
N ASN A 423 -11.87 -27.61 0.96
CA ASN A 423 -12.42 -26.32 1.39
C ASN A 423 -13.30 -26.40 2.67
N MET A 424 -13.55 -27.59 3.20
CA MET A 424 -14.27 -27.75 4.48
C MET A 424 -13.30 -27.63 5.66
N PRO A 425 -13.43 -26.62 6.52
CA PRO A 425 -12.58 -26.55 7.72
C PRO A 425 -12.89 -27.66 8.71
N ASP A 426 -11.93 -28.06 9.54
CA ASP A 426 -12.15 -28.98 10.66
C ASP A 426 -12.86 -28.30 11.82
N VAL A 427 -12.53 -27.02 12.05
CA VAL A 427 -13.06 -26.23 13.14
C VAL A 427 -13.08 -24.74 12.80
N VAL A 428 -14.07 -24.03 13.34
CA VAL A 428 -14.14 -22.55 13.32
C VAL A 428 -13.86 -22.03 14.73
N VAL A 429 -12.91 -21.08 14.84
CA VAL A 429 -12.47 -20.52 16.14
C VAL A 429 -12.62 -19.00 16.12
N ARG A 430 -13.19 -18.43 17.20
CA ARG A 430 -13.50 -17.00 17.32
C ARG A 430 -12.69 -16.34 18.45
N PRO A 431 -11.47 -15.86 18.19
CA PRO A 431 -10.66 -15.14 19.17
C PRO A 431 -11.22 -13.74 19.44
N SER A 432 -10.86 -13.15 20.58
CA SER A 432 -11.22 -11.78 20.98
C SER A 432 -10.00 -10.86 21.20
N THR A 433 -8.79 -11.41 21.19
CA THR A 433 -7.54 -10.67 21.46
C THR A 433 -6.37 -11.19 20.60
N THR A 434 -5.37 -10.33 20.37
CA THR A 434 -4.11 -10.72 19.72
C THR A 434 -3.38 -11.85 20.47
N ALA A 435 -3.46 -11.85 21.80
CA ALA A 435 -2.88 -12.92 22.61
C ALA A 435 -3.53 -14.29 22.35
N GLN A 436 -4.86 -14.33 22.14
CA GLN A 436 -5.55 -15.57 21.76
C GLN A 436 -5.17 -16.00 20.32
N LEU A 437 -5.01 -15.07 19.38
CA LEU A 437 -4.46 -15.38 18.04
C LEU A 437 -3.08 -16.04 18.16
N SER A 438 -2.17 -15.46 18.95
CA SER A 438 -0.84 -16.03 19.22
C SER A 438 -0.93 -17.46 19.79
N ALA A 439 -1.81 -17.68 20.77
CA ALA A 439 -1.98 -19.00 21.37
C ALA A 439 -2.55 -20.03 20.37
N ILE A 440 -3.51 -19.65 19.52
CA ILE A 440 -4.05 -20.49 18.44
C ILE A 440 -2.93 -20.87 17.49
N MET A 441 -2.13 -19.89 17.03
CA MET A 441 -1.02 -20.12 16.09
C MET A 441 0.04 -21.06 16.69
N LYS A 442 0.37 -20.92 17.98
CA LYS A 442 1.31 -21.85 18.66
C LYS A 442 0.80 -23.29 18.65
N VAL A 443 -0.50 -23.50 18.81
CA VAL A 443 -1.12 -24.82 18.69
C VAL A 443 -1.05 -25.30 17.25
N ALA A 444 -1.49 -24.50 16.30
CA ALA A 444 -1.51 -24.85 14.88
C ALA A 444 -0.09 -25.18 14.34
N TYR A 445 0.89 -24.32 14.62
CA TYR A 445 2.27 -24.47 14.19
C TYR A 445 2.93 -25.74 14.74
N ARG A 446 2.72 -26.02 16.05
CA ARG A 446 3.27 -27.23 16.71
C ARG A 446 2.73 -28.52 16.10
N HIS A 447 1.48 -28.52 15.67
CA HIS A 447 0.81 -29.70 15.12
C HIS A 447 0.72 -29.72 13.61
N GLY A 448 1.26 -28.71 12.92
CA GLY A 448 1.22 -28.59 11.46
C GLY A 448 -0.19 -28.38 10.87
N ILE A 449 -1.14 -27.88 11.68
CA ILE A 449 -2.53 -27.67 11.23
C ILE A 449 -2.65 -26.38 10.44
N CYS A 450 -3.27 -26.44 9.28
CA CYS A 450 -3.50 -25.27 8.43
C CYS A 450 -4.43 -24.27 9.12
N VAL A 451 -4.15 -23.00 8.93
CA VAL A 451 -4.94 -21.87 9.46
C VAL A 451 -5.35 -20.96 8.33
N THR A 452 -6.66 -20.78 8.15
CA THR A 452 -7.22 -19.81 7.21
C THR A 452 -7.79 -18.61 7.98
N PRO A 453 -7.24 -17.40 7.82
CA PRO A 453 -7.80 -16.21 8.44
C PRO A 453 -9.09 -15.81 7.75
N ARG A 454 -10.07 -15.29 8.53
CA ARG A 454 -11.35 -14.88 7.98
C ARG A 454 -11.88 -13.61 8.62
N GLY A 455 -12.26 -12.65 7.78
CA GLY A 455 -13.16 -11.56 8.12
C GLY A 455 -14.59 -11.91 7.71
N ASN A 456 -15.32 -10.97 7.10
CA ASN A 456 -16.68 -11.22 6.60
C ASN A 456 -16.73 -11.71 5.14
N SER A 457 -15.60 -12.02 4.54
CA SER A 457 -15.49 -12.64 3.20
C SER A 457 -16.24 -11.89 2.10
N THR A 458 -16.14 -10.56 2.10
CA THR A 458 -16.84 -9.67 1.17
C THR A 458 -16.18 -9.57 -0.20
N TRP A 459 -15.13 -10.38 -0.47
CA TRP A 459 -14.45 -10.47 -1.75
C TRP A 459 -14.52 -11.90 -2.29
N GLY A 460 -14.53 -12.06 -3.61
CA GLY A 460 -14.90 -13.33 -4.25
C GLY A 460 -13.78 -14.02 -5.01
N LEU A 461 -12.52 -14.00 -4.50
CA LEU A 461 -11.37 -14.66 -5.14
C LEU A 461 -10.87 -15.91 -4.39
N GLY A 462 -11.59 -16.34 -3.35
CA GLY A 462 -11.22 -17.51 -2.54
C GLY A 462 -10.19 -17.19 -1.45
N GLY A 463 -9.92 -15.92 -1.14
CA GLY A 463 -8.88 -15.53 -0.16
C GLY A 463 -9.16 -15.97 1.27
N ALA A 464 -10.43 -16.13 1.64
CA ALA A 464 -10.89 -16.58 2.95
C ALA A 464 -11.38 -18.03 2.97
N GLN A 465 -11.08 -18.80 1.94
CA GLN A 465 -11.52 -20.18 1.74
C GLN A 465 -10.40 -21.16 2.08
N PRO A 466 -10.61 -22.16 2.95
CA PRO A 466 -9.61 -23.18 3.18
C PRO A 466 -9.21 -23.91 1.89
N ALA A 467 -7.92 -24.24 1.73
CA ALA A 467 -7.44 -25.08 0.65
C ALA A 467 -7.12 -26.52 1.12
N PHE A 468 -6.88 -26.68 2.43
CA PHE A 468 -6.45 -27.95 3.04
C PHE A 468 -7.15 -28.21 4.39
N GLY A 469 -8.43 -27.88 4.53
CA GLY A 469 -9.16 -28.02 5.80
C GLY A 469 -8.58 -27.16 6.93
N GLY A 470 -8.42 -27.74 8.13
CA GLY A 470 -7.77 -27.11 9.26
C GLY A 470 -8.64 -26.12 10.03
N ILE A 471 -8.03 -25.12 10.62
CA ILE A 471 -8.67 -24.12 11.50
C ILE A 471 -9.04 -22.87 10.69
N VAL A 472 -10.31 -22.50 10.67
CA VAL A 472 -10.72 -21.15 10.27
C VAL A 472 -10.73 -20.25 11.49
N VAL A 473 -9.98 -19.15 11.44
CA VAL A 473 -9.92 -18.13 12.49
C VAL A 473 -10.81 -16.97 12.09
N ASP A 474 -12.02 -16.93 12.67
CA ASP A 474 -13.00 -15.85 12.46
C ASP A 474 -12.70 -14.69 13.41
N CYS A 475 -12.06 -13.64 12.87
CA CYS A 475 -11.78 -12.41 13.61
C CYS A 475 -13.01 -11.50 13.74
N SER A 476 -13.98 -11.60 12.81
CA SER A 476 -15.09 -10.65 12.71
C SER A 476 -16.06 -10.70 13.88
N SER A 477 -16.26 -11.87 14.47
CA SER A 477 -17.26 -12.11 15.52
C SER A 477 -16.91 -11.45 16.85
N LYS A 478 -15.63 -11.36 17.23
CA LYS A 478 -15.20 -10.96 18.58
C LYS A 478 -14.07 -9.90 18.59
N MET A 479 -13.26 -9.80 17.54
CA MET A 479 -12.19 -8.81 17.46
C MET A 479 -12.66 -7.52 16.79
N ASN A 480 -13.60 -6.82 17.40
CA ASN A 480 -14.33 -5.71 16.79
C ASN A 480 -14.24 -4.38 17.57
N LYS A 481 -13.28 -4.23 18.49
CA LYS A 481 -13.10 -3.01 19.26
C LYS A 481 -12.54 -1.89 18.37
N VAL A 482 -13.09 -0.68 18.54
CA VAL A 482 -12.65 0.56 17.91
C VAL A 482 -12.42 1.61 18.99
N SER A 483 -11.29 2.28 18.97
CA SER A 483 -10.92 3.35 19.90
C SER A 483 -10.32 4.54 19.14
N VAL A 484 -11.04 5.66 19.12
CA VAL A 484 -10.59 6.91 18.48
C VAL A 484 -9.84 7.75 19.52
N ASP A 485 -8.63 8.17 19.17
CA ASP A 485 -7.88 9.20 19.87
C ASP A 485 -7.87 10.48 19.00
N ALA A 486 -8.93 11.26 19.12
CA ALA A 486 -9.11 12.50 18.37
C ALA A 486 -8.00 13.52 18.66
N LYS A 487 -7.40 13.51 19.86
CA LYS A 487 -6.30 14.40 20.22
C LYS A 487 -5.05 14.12 19.41
N ASN A 488 -4.76 12.88 19.11
CA ASN A 488 -3.60 12.43 18.37
C ASN A 488 -3.91 12.14 16.89
N MET A 489 -5.17 12.32 16.48
CA MET A 489 -5.65 12.03 15.12
C MET A 489 -5.35 10.59 14.68
N ILE A 490 -5.58 9.63 15.58
CA ILE A 490 -5.42 8.20 15.29
C ILE A 490 -6.67 7.43 15.73
N VAL A 491 -6.88 6.27 15.10
CA VAL A 491 -7.84 5.27 15.53
C VAL A 491 -7.15 3.93 15.69
N LYS A 492 -7.36 3.29 16.83
CA LYS A 492 -6.86 1.94 17.14
C LYS A 492 -8.01 0.94 17.04
N VAL A 493 -7.85 -0.06 16.17
CA VAL A 493 -8.93 -0.96 15.75
C VAL A 493 -8.46 -2.40 15.79
N GLN A 494 -9.31 -3.33 16.22
CA GLN A 494 -9.05 -4.75 16.04
C GLN A 494 -9.41 -5.20 14.61
N ALA A 495 -8.67 -6.17 14.09
CA ALA A 495 -8.74 -6.61 12.69
C ALA A 495 -10.14 -7.07 12.22
N GLY A 496 -10.98 -7.56 13.12
CA GLY A 496 -12.34 -8.01 12.81
C GLY A 496 -13.41 -6.91 12.86
N ALA A 497 -13.06 -5.67 13.26
CA ALA A 497 -14.01 -4.54 13.20
C ALA A 497 -14.34 -4.22 11.74
N THR A 498 -15.61 -3.82 11.48
CA THR A 498 -15.99 -3.36 10.14
C THR A 498 -15.49 -1.96 9.86
N TRP A 499 -15.26 -1.65 8.60
CA TRP A 499 -14.93 -0.29 8.17
C TRP A 499 -16.04 0.69 8.51
N LYS A 500 -17.33 0.27 8.46
CA LYS A 500 -18.46 1.11 8.87
C LYS A 500 -18.37 1.49 10.34
N ALA A 501 -18.16 0.54 11.24
CA ALA A 501 -18.04 0.82 12.66
C ALA A 501 -16.86 1.77 12.95
N THR A 502 -15.75 1.61 12.22
CA THR A 502 -14.58 2.47 12.35
C THR A 502 -14.84 3.88 11.80
N LEU A 503 -15.45 3.99 10.62
CA LEU A 503 -15.82 5.26 10.00
C LEU A 503 -16.82 6.04 10.87
N ASP A 504 -17.89 5.39 11.33
CA ASP A 504 -18.91 6.00 12.19
C ASP A 504 -18.30 6.53 13.51
N ALA A 505 -17.37 5.77 14.11
CA ALA A 505 -16.67 6.18 15.32
C ALA A 505 -15.78 7.42 15.07
N CYS A 506 -15.06 7.46 13.94
CA CYS A 506 -14.22 8.60 13.57
C CYS A 506 -15.08 9.84 13.23
N MET A 507 -16.15 9.67 12.47
CA MET A 507 -17.06 10.78 12.09
C MET A 507 -17.72 11.45 13.30
N LYS A 508 -18.03 10.67 14.35
CA LYS A 508 -18.56 11.17 15.62
C LYS A 508 -17.62 12.16 16.32
N GLU A 509 -16.32 11.99 16.12
CA GLU A 509 -15.26 12.84 16.64
C GLU A 509 -14.79 13.92 15.64
N GLY A 510 -15.47 14.07 14.48
CA GLY A 510 -15.15 15.03 13.42
C GLY A 510 -14.00 14.61 12.50
N PHE A 511 -13.73 13.31 12.40
CA PHE A 511 -12.67 12.76 11.56
C PHE A 511 -13.20 11.72 10.57
N ILE A 512 -12.41 11.43 9.53
CA ILE A 512 -12.63 10.30 8.62
C ILE A 512 -11.38 9.42 8.55
N VAL A 513 -11.55 8.15 8.19
CA VAL A 513 -10.46 7.30 7.74
C VAL A 513 -10.02 7.71 6.33
N GLY A 514 -8.76 7.52 5.98
CA GLY A 514 -8.22 7.97 4.68
C GLY A 514 -8.81 7.23 3.50
N SER A 515 -8.89 5.90 3.56
CA SER A 515 -9.54 5.09 2.52
C SER A 515 -10.22 3.86 3.11
N TYR A 516 -11.23 3.35 2.39
CA TYR A 516 -12.04 2.19 2.80
C TYR A 516 -12.72 1.54 1.58
N PRO A 517 -13.11 0.24 1.65
CA PRO A 517 -13.76 -0.46 0.54
C PRO A 517 -15.20 -0.03 0.33
N SER A 518 -15.76 -0.23 -0.86
CA SER A 518 -17.21 -0.12 -1.11
C SER A 518 -18.02 -1.11 -0.24
N SER A 519 -17.45 -2.27 0.07
CA SER A 519 -18.04 -3.23 1.01
C SER A 519 -17.96 -2.83 2.49
N PHE A 520 -17.67 -1.56 2.80
CA PHE A 520 -17.43 -1.08 4.18
C PHE A 520 -18.50 -1.44 5.23
N PRO A 521 -19.79 -1.65 4.89
CA PRO A 521 -20.77 -2.07 5.90
C PRO A 521 -20.47 -3.44 6.51
N ALA A 522 -19.87 -4.33 5.74
CA ALA A 522 -19.52 -5.68 6.15
C ALA A 522 -18.01 -5.95 6.13
N GLY A 523 -17.26 -5.35 5.21
CA GLY A 523 -15.81 -5.54 5.07
C GLY A 523 -15.07 -5.21 6.38
N THR A 524 -14.17 -6.11 6.80
CA THR A 524 -13.37 -5.95 8.03
C THR A 524 -12.02 -5.32 7.76
N ILE A 525 -11.47 -4.66 8.77
CA ILE A 525 -10.17 -3.98 8.72
C ILE A 525 -9.06 -4.94 8.26
N GLY A 526 -8.89 -6.08 8.97
CA GLY A 526 -7.80 -7.01 8.68
C GLY A 526 -7.91 -7.68 7.31
N ALA A 527 -9.13 -7.99 6.85
CA ALA A 527 -9.32 -8.60 5.55
C ALA A 527 -8.92 -7.66 4.41
N TRP A 528 -9.29 -6.38 4.49
CA TRP A 528 -8.97 -5.42 3.43
C TRP A 528 -7.49 -5.02 3.41
N LEU A 529 -6.85 -4.91 4.58
CA LEU A 529 -5.39 -4.74 4.67
C LEU A 529 -4.66 -5.95 4.09
N ALA A 530 -5.13 -7.16 4.38
CA ALA A 530 -4.53 -8.39 3.86
C ALA A 530 -4.51 -8.46 2.32
N THR A 531 -5.43 -7.76 1.64
CA THR A 531 -5.46 -7.65 0.18
C THR A 531 -4.71 -6.43 -0.37
N ASN A 532 -4.15 -5.56 0.47
CA ASN A 532 -3.62 -4.25 0.07
C ASN A 532 -4.64 -3.45 -0.74
N GLY A 533 -5.86 -3.35 -0.19
CA GLY A 533 -7.03 -2.84 -0.88
C GLY A 533 -6.98 -1.34 -1.17
N MET A 534 -7.66 -0.94 -2.22
CA MET A 534 -7.89 0.42 -2.65
C MET A 534 -9.39 0.64 -2.90
N GLY A 535 -9.86 1.88 -2.76
CA GLY A 535 -11.30 2.16 -2.88
C GLY A 535 -11.63 3.62 -2.64
N ILE A 536 -12.71 3.84 -1.88
CA ILE A 536 -13.18 5.19 -1.54
C ILE A 536 -12.12 5.91 -0.72
N GLY A 537 -11.74 7.11 -1.16
CA GLY A 537 -10.74 7.96 -0.51
C GLY A 537 -9.30 7.73 -0.98
N SER A 538 -9.02 6.66 -1.74
CA SER A 538 -7.64 6.35 -2.18
C SER A 538 -7.02 7.46 -3.02
N PHE A 539 -7.77 8.15 -3.85
CA PHE A 539 -7.26 9.24 -4.68
C PHE A 539 -6.69 10.41 -3.87
N LYS A 540 -7.29 10.72 -2.72
CA LYS A 540 -6.87 11.82 -1.83
C LYS A 540 -5.83 11.42 -0.80
N TYR A 541 -5.97 10.22 -0.25
CA TYR A 541 -5.26 9.78 0.96
C TYR A 541 -4.37 8.54 0.76
N GLY A 542 -4.29 8.03 -0.48
CA GLY A 542 -3.65 6.76 -0.75
C GLY A 542 -4.54 5.56 -0.37
N SER A 543 -4.04 4.36 -0.59
CA SER A 543 -4.71 3.11 -0.23
C SER A 543 -4.73 2.90 1.30
N ALA A 544 -5.31 1.79 1.76
CA ALA A 544 -5.36 1.49 3.20
C ALA A 544 -3.97 1.50 3.85
N LYS A 545 -3.00 0.90 3.17
CA LYS A 545 -1.61 0.77 3.63
C LYS A 545 -0.93 2.12 3.91
N ASP A 546 -1.25 3.15 3.14
CA ASP A 546 -0.65 4.48 3.27
C ASP A 546 -1.13 5.21 4.53
N ASN A 547 -2.21 4.73 5.15
CA ASN A 547 -2.79 5.28 6.38
C ASN A 547 -2.44 4.50 7.64
N VAL A 548 -1.76 3.34 7.54
CA VAL A 548 -1.34 2.53 8.68
C VAL A 548 -0.11 3.12 9.35
N LEU A 549 -0.16 3.25 10.68
CA LEU A 549 0.99 3.60 11.51
C LEU A 549 1.65 2.35 12.11
N ASN A 550 0.85 1.42 12.61
CA ASN A 550 1.31 0.19 13.26
C ASN A 550 0.29 -0.93 13.11
N MET A 551 0.77 -2.15 13.02
CA MET A 551 -0.03 -3.38 13.14
C MET A 551 0.65 -4.34 14.10
N GLU A 552 -0.15 -5.00 14.94
CA GLU A 552 0.25 -6.24 15.59
C GLU A 552 0.05 -7.39 14.59
N VAL A 553 1.12 -8.06 14.21
CA VAL A 553 1.07 -9.23 13.34
C VAL A 553 1.49 -10.47 14.13
N VAL A 554 0.63 -11.47 14.16
CA VAL A 554 0.93 -12.77 14.76
C VAL A 554 1.52 -13.66 13.67
N LEU A 555 2.81 -13.98 13.80
CA LEU A 555 3.54 -14.85 12.89
C LEU A 555 3.07 -16.32 12.99
N PRO A 556 3.39 -17.17 12.02
CA PRO A 556 3.00 -18.59 12.05
C PRO A 556 3.44 -19.33 13.32
N ASN A 557 4.62 -19.03 13.87
CA ASN A 557 5.11 -19.62 15.13
C ASN A 557 4.43 -19.05 16.38
N GLY A 558 3.52 -18.09 16.22
CA GLY A 558 2.77 -17.42 17.29
C GLY A 558 3.47 -16.22 17.93
N ASP A 559 4.63 -15.81 17.45
CA ASP A 559 5.26 -14.56 17.89
C ASP A 559 4.45 -13.35 17.42
N ILE A 560 4.46 -12.27 18.19
CA ILE A 560 3.76 -11.03 17.86
C ILE A 560 4.81 -9.98 17.51
N VAL A 561 4.76 -9.46 16.30
CA VAL A 561 5.60 -8.35 15.85
C VAL A 561 4.79 -7.07 15.69
N ASN A 562 5.40 -5.93 16.02
CA ASN A 562 4.86 -4.60 15.80
C ASN A 562 5.51 -3.98 14.57
N THR A 563 4.71 -3.71 13.55
CA THR A 563 5.24 -3.26 12.25
C THR A 563 5.71 -1.80 12.25
N GLY A 564 5.17 -0.97 13.12
CA GLY A 564 5.44 0.46 13.21
C GLY A 564 5.38 1.02 14.63
N PHE A 565 4.88 2.25 14.77
CA PHE A 565 4.67 2.95 16.04
C PHE A 565 3.25 3.51 16.09
N ASP A 566 2.63 3.49 17.25
CA ASP A 566 1.22 3.94 17.39
C ASP A 566 1.04 5.46 17.26
N ASP A 567 2.09 6.25 17.44
CA ASP A 567 1.96 7.70 17.60
C ASP A 567 2.94 8.55 16.77
N MET A 568 3.75 7.94 15.93
CA MET A 568 4.68 8.64 15.04
C MET A 568 4.99 7.82 13.78
N GLY A 569 5.52 8.50 12.75
CA GLY A 569 6.01 7.83 11.54
C GLY A 569 7.25 6.95 11.81
N ASP A 570 7.47 6.00 10.94
CA ASP A 570 8.54 5.00 11.00
C ASP A 570 9.83 5.43 10.26
N TYR A 571 10.06 6.72 10.10
CA TYR A 571 11.24 7.27 9.41
C TYR A 571 12.54 6.77 10.00
N ASN A 572 13.48 6.33 9.18
CA ASN A 572 14.79 5.82 9.61
C ASN A 572 14.71 4.80 10.77
N SER A 573 13.82 3.84 10.69
CA SER A 573 13.56 2.86 11.75
C SER A 573 13.90 1.41 11.37
N GLY A 574 14.70 1.22 10.35
CA GLY A 574 15.01 -0.08 9.78
C GLY A 574 13.98 -0.49 8.73
N LEU A 575 13.77 -1.79 8.55
CA LEU A 575 12.84 -2.33 7.56
C LEU A 575 11.41 -1.81 7.78
N ASN A 576 10.76 -1.42 6.71
CA ASN A 576 9.36 -1.06 6.76
C ASN A 576 8.48 -2.31 6.70
N LEU A 577 8.04 -2.77 7.85
CA LEU A 577 7.20 -3.95 7.96
C LEU A 577 5.71 -3.65 7.75
N ASN A 578 5.25 -2.37 7.86
CA ASN A 578 3.83 -2.04 7.72
C ASN A 578 3.27 -2.58 6.41
N GLN A 579 3.89 -2.23 5.30
CA GLN A 579 3.39 -2.60 3.98
C GLN A 579 3.89 -3.96 3.49
N PHE A 580 4.87 -4.56 4.17
CA PHE A 580 5.37 -5.90 3.82
C PHE A 580 4.31 -6.99 4.08
N PHE A 581 3.59 -6.89 5.21
CA PHE A 581 2.53 -7.85 5.55
C PHE A 581 1.21 -7.58 4.82
N GLU A 582 0.98 -6.33 4.40
CA GLU A 582 -0.20 -5.98 3.62
C GLU A 582 -0.12 -6.56 2.20
N GLY A 583 -1.24 -7.05 1.68
CA GLY A 583 -1.28 -7.78 0.41
C GLY A 583 -0.87 -9.25 0.50
N SER A 584 -0.47 -9.74 1.68
CA SER A 584 -0.09 -11.14 1.88
C SER A 584 -1.28 -12.11 1.88
N GLU A 585 -2.50 -11.63 1.88
CA GLU A 585 -3.75 -12.41 1.93
C GLU A 585 -3.73 -13.49 3.04
N GLY A 586 -3.11 -13.16 4.18
CA GLY A 586 -3.00 -14.02 5.35
C GLY A 586 -1.99 -15.15 5.23
N THR A 587 -1.09 -15.14 4.24
CA THR A 587 -0.06 -16.19 4.08
C THR A 587 1.18 -15.97 4.96
N LEU A 588 1.40 -14.74 5.47
CA LEU A 588 2.55 -14.39 6.32
C LEU A 588 2.20 -14.23 7.80
N GLY A 589 0.93 -14.12 8.16
CA GLY A 589 0.50 -13.94 9.56
C GLY A 589 -0.94 -13.47 9.71
N LEU A 590 -1.39 -13.37 10.97
CA LEU A 590 -2.72 -12.88 11.35
C LEU A 590 -2.61 -11.46 11.91
N PHE A 591 -3.48 -10.55 11.49
CA PHE A 591 -3.54 -9.20 12.02
C PHE A 591 -4.34 -9.16 13.31
N GLY A 592 -3.76 -8.53 14.35
CA GLY A 592 -4.37 -8.33 15.65
C GLY A 592 -5.03 -6.95 15.75
N THR A 593 -4.30 -5.99 16.28
CA THR A 593 -4.73 -4.59 16.39
C THR A 593 -3.98 -3.73 15.38
N VAL A 594 -4.69 -2.78 14.76
CA VAL A 594 -4.13 -1.85 13.77
C VAL A 594 -4.34 -0.42 14.25
N THR A 595 -3.34 0.43 14.09
CA THR A 595 -3.42 1.86 14.33
C THR A 595 -3.36 2.61 13.00
N PHE A 596 -4.42 3.39 12.71
CA PHE A 596 -4.52 4.23 11.52
C PHE A 596 -4.38 5.71 11.85
N ARG A 597 -3.86 6.45 10.89
CA ARG A 597 -4.05 7.89 10.78
C ARG A 597 -5.51 8.17 10.44
N ILE A 598 -6.08 9.19 11.08
CA ILE A 598 -7.40 9.73 10.69
C ILE A 598 -7.25 11.20 10.28
N HIS A 599 -8.15 11.64 9.45
CA HIS A 599 -8.07 12.96 8.83
C HIS A 599 -9.26 13.82 9.26
N PRO A 600 -9.07 15.13 9.49
CA PRO A 600 -10.17 16.03 9.78
C PRO A 600 -11.23 15.96 8.67
N MET A 601 -12.50 15.82 9.06
CA MET A 601 -13.57 15.52 8.09
C MET A 601 -13.93 16.74 7.23
N GLY A 602 -14.20 17.91 7.85
CA GLY A 602 -14.80 19.01 7.12
C GLY A 602 -16.17 18.64 6.54
N VAL A 603 -16.51 19.21 5.39
CA VAL A 603 -17.71 18.83 4.62
C VAL A 603 -17.37 17.76 3.59
N ILE A 604 -18.34 16.90 3.26
CA ILE A 604 -18.24 15.93 2.14
C ILE A 604 -19.35 16.31 1.14
N LYS A 605 -18.96 16.60 -0.09
CA LYS A 605 -19.90 17.01 -1.13
C LYS A 605 -19.65 16.25 -2.44
N PRO A 606 -20.55 15.33 -2.81
CA PRO A 606 -20.56 14.69 -4.12
C PRO A 606 -21.12 15.61 -5.19
N VAL A 607 -20.58 15.50 -6.40
CA VAL A 607 -21.10 16.07 -7.63
C VAL A 607 -21.03 15.04 -8.72
N ALA A 608 -21.86 15.13 -9.75
CA ALA A 608 -21.78 14.17 -10.85
C ALA A 608 -22.06 14.83 -12.21
N TYR A 609 -21.47 14.25 -13.24
CA TYR A 609 -21.53 14.72 -14.62
C TYR A 609 -21.99 13.60 -15.52
N GLU A 610 -23.00 13.88 -16.36
CA GLU A 610 -23.54 12.96 -17.33
C GLU A 610 -22.86 13.14 -18.69
N PHE A 611 -22.58 12.03 -19.36
CA PHE A 611 -21.99 11.97 -20.70
C PHE A 611 -22.83 11.08 -21.63
N GLU A 612 -22.81 11.36 -22.93
CA GLU A 612 -23.47 10.52 -23.94
C GLU A 612 -22.80 9.13 -24.00
N HIS A 613 -21.45 9.10 -24.04
CA HIS A 613 -20.64 7.89 -23.96
C HIS A 613 -19.69 7.98 -22.77
N LEU A 614 -19.45 6.87 -22.09
CA LEU A 614 -18.61 6.84 -20.90
C LEU A 614 -17.17 7.33 -21.21
N ALA A 615 -16.63 6.95 -22.36
CA ALA A 615 -15.27 7.36 -22.78
C ALA A 615 -15.10 8.89 -22.94
N ASP A 616 -16.21 9.64 -23.13
CA ASP A 616 -16.19 11.11 -23.25
C ASP A 616 -15.80 11.79 -21.93
N ALA A 617 -15.87 11.08 -20.80
CA ALA A 617 -15.37 11.57 -19.51
C ALA A 617 -13.83 11.58 -19.39
N ASN A 618 -13.09 10.92 -20.28
CA ASN A 618 -11.63 10.84 -20.21
C ASN A 618 -10.94 12.20 -20.09
N PRO A 619 -11.25 13.24 -20.89
CA PRO A 619 -10.59 14.54 -20.75
C PRO A 619 -10.80 15.19 -19.36
N VAL A 620 -11.94 14.95 -18.70
CA VAL A 620 -12.20 15.46 -17.35
C VAL A 620 -11.23 14.79 -16.36
N ILE A 621 -11.14 13.45 -16.41
CA ILE A 621 -10.26 12.67 -15.55
C ILE A 621 -8.80 13.12 -15.73
N GLN A 622 -8.32 13.21 -17.00
CA GLN A 622 -6.94 13.60 -17.29
C GLN A 622 -6.63 15.03 -16.79
N LYS A 623 -7.58 15.97 -16.92
CA LYS A 623 -7.40 17.35 -16.43
C LYS A 623 -7.42 17.42 -14.89
N ILE A 624 -8.24 16.62 -14.21
CA ILE A 624 -8.22 16.53 -12.72
C ILE A 624 -6.85 15.99 -12.26
N ILE A 625 -6.34 14.94 -12.89
CA ILE A 625 -5.02 14.36 -12.58
C ILE A 625 -3.91 15.39 -12.79
N ALA A 626 -3.99 16.18 -13.85
CA ALA A 626 -3.02 17.22 -14.20
C ALA A 626 -3.13 18.48 -13.33
N HIS A 627 -4.19 18.63 -12.54
CA HIS A 627 -4.39 19.84 -11.73
C HIS A 627 -3.55 19.79 -10.44
N PRO A 628 -2.75 20.84 -10.14
CA PRO A 628 -1.82 20.81 -9.00
C PRO A 628 -2.50 20.90 -7.62
N SER A 629 -3.79 21.27 -7.54
CA SER A 629 -4.49 21.48 -6.28
C SER A 629 -5.82 20.74 -6.13
N VAL A 630 -6.50 20.37 -7.21
CA VAL A 630 -7.75 19.60 -7.15
C VAL A 630 -7.45 18.18 -6.70
N ARG A 631 -8.01 17.78 -5.53
CA ARG A 631 -7.77 16.48 -4.90
C ARG A 631 -9.07 15.91 -4.33
N PRO A 632 -9.99 15.43 -5.19
CA PRO A 632 -11.23 14.81 -4.76
C PRO A 632 -10.98 13.67 -3.78
N LEU A 633 -11.90 13.47 -2.85
CA LEU A 633 -11.91 12.28 -2.00
C LEU A 633 -12.06 11.01 -2.83
N HIS A 634 -12.96 11.05 -3.83
CA HIS A 634 -13.32 9.89 -4.64
C HIS A 634 -13.71 10.30 -6.06
N ILE A 635 -13.28 9.52 -7.04
CA ILE A 635 -13.69 9.63 -8.44
C ILE A 635 -14.14 8.25 -8.87
N ALA A 636 -15.40 8.11 -9.23
CA ALA A 636 -16.01 6.85 -9.67
C ALA A 636 -16.85 7.09 -10.93
N TRP A 637 -17.08 6.03 -11.69
CA TRP A 637 -17.95 6.08 -12.86
C TRP A 637 -18.82 4.83 -12.95
N SER A 638 -19.97 5.00 -13.60
CA SER A 638 -20.93 3.94 -13.89
C SER A 638 -21.56 4.19 -15.24
N ASP A 639 -21.66 3.14 -16.06
CA ASP A 639 -22.25 3.24 -17.39
C ASP A 639 -23.79 3.08 -17.39
N GLU A 640 -24.42 3.33 -18.52
CA GLU A 640 -25.87 3.21 -18.70
C GLU A 640 -26.39 1.79 -18.46
N ASN A 641 -25.58 0.75 -18.74
CA ASN A 641 -25.99 -0.64 -18.52
C ASN A 641 -26.11 -0.97 -17.03
N HIS A 642 -25.22 -0.43 -16.21
CA HIS A 642 -25.28 -0.52 -14.75
C HIS A 642 -26.63 -0.04 -14.21
N PHE A 643 -27.06 1.17 -14.58
CA PHE A 643 -28.34 1.74 -14.14
C PHE A 643 -29.54 0.99 -14.72
N ALA A 644 -29.48 0.63 -16.00
CA ALA A 644 -30.54 -0.14 -16.65
C ALA A 644 -30.76 -1.49 -15.98
N ASN A 645 -29.71 -2.23 -15.64
CA ASN A 645 -29.82 -3.53 -14.99
C ASN A 645 -30.31 -3.43 -13.55
N GLN A 646 -29.94 -2.39 -12.81
CA GLN A 646 -30.51 -2.13 -11.48
C GLN A 646 -32.03 -1.90 -11.56
N LYS A 647 -32.51 -1.09 -12.52
CA LYS A 647 -33.94 -0.87 -12.76
C LYS A 647 -34.63 -2.18 -13.12
N ARG A 648 -34.07 -2.99 -14.03
CA ARG A 648 -34.60 -4.32 -14.40
C ARG A 648 -34.72 -5.26 -13.19
N ALA A 649 -33.79 -5.19 -12.25
CA ALA A 649 -33.84 -5.95 -10.98
C ALA A 649 -34.83 -5.39 -9.95
N GLY A 650 -35.54 -4.31 -10.26
CA GLY A 650 -36.48 -3.65 -9.36
C GLY A 650 -35.77 -2.84 -8.24
N CYS A 651 -34.54 -2.40 -8.48
CA CYS A 651 -33.82 -1.48 -7.60
C CYS A 651 -34.13 -0.03 -8.00
N HIS A 652 -34.08 0.88 -7.03
CA HIS A 652 -34.07 2.31 -7.34
C HIS A 652 -32.73 2.65 -8.02
N ALA A 653 -32.79 3.29 -9.18
CA ALA A 653 -31.61 3.81 -9.89
C ALA A 653 -32.03 5.09 -10.65
N PRO A 654 -31.13 6.10 -10.76
CA PRO A 654 -31.43 7.34 -11.43
C PRO A 654 -31.69 7.12 -12.94
N ASP A 655 -32.39 8.07 -13.54
CA ASP A 655 -32.63 8.08 -14.99
C ASP A 655 -31.55 8.91 -15.68
N VAL A 656 -30.38 8.29 -15.83
CA VAL A 656 -29.17 8.87 -16.38
C VAL A 656 -28.49 7.88 -17.30
N LYS A 657 -27.64 8.38 -18.19
CA LYS A 657 -26.78 7.54 -19.04
C LYS A 657 -25.50 7.19 -18.31
N ASN A 658 -24.38 7.76 -18.72
CA ASN A 658 -23.04 7.47 -18.17
C ASN A 658 -22.65 8.56 -17.18
N LEU A 659 -22.36 8.19 -15.95
CA LEU A 659 -22.00 9.12 -14.89
C LEU A 659 -20.50 9.07 -14.54
N LEU A 660 -19.92 10.24 -14.39
CA LEU A 660 -18.68 10.46 -13.64
C LEU A 660 -19.04 11.15 -12.32
N CYS A 661 -18.89 10.43 -11.21
CA CYS A 661 -19.14 10.92 -9.86
C CYS A 661 -17.84 11.39 -9.23
N VAL A 662 -17.80 12.62 -8.74
CA VAL A 662 -16.63 13.22 -8.08
C VAL A 662 -17.06 13.71 -6.70
N THR A 663 -16.46 13.15 -5.65
CA THR A 663 -16.78 13.54 -4.27
C THR A 663 -15.61 14.32 -3.69
N PHE A 664 -15.91 15.52 -3.19
CA PHE A 664 -14.94 16.40 -2.52
C PHE A 664 -15.09 16.32 -1.01
N GLN A 665 -14.01 16.65 -0.30
CA GLN A 665 -13.99 16.63 1.16
C GLN A 665 -12.96 17.63 1.69
N GLY A 666 -13.36 18.45 2.68
CA GLY A 666 -12.47 19.43 3.29
C GLY A 666 -13.22 20.61 3.93
N ALA A 667 -12.51 21.73 4.11
CA ALA A 667 -13.16 22.99 4.50
C ALA A 667 -14.08 23.49 3.37
N GLN A 668 -15.20 24.13 3.72
CA GLN A 668 -16.26 24.49 2.77
C GLN A 668 -15.73 25.30 1.59
N ASN A 669 -14.94 26.34 1.86
CA ASN A 669 -14.37 27.22 0.84
C ASN A 669 -13.47 26.47 -0.15
N TYR A 670 -12.64 25.51 0.31
CA TYR A 670 -11.82 24.67 -0.59
C TYR A 670 -12.67 23.74 -1.43
N VAL A 671 -13.69 23.12 -0.82
CA VAL A 671 -14.62 22.25 -1.54
C VAL A 671 -15.34 23.02 -2.64
N ASP A 672 -15.79 24.24 -2.37
CA ASP A 672 -16.44 25.11 -3.34
C ASP A 672 -15.49 25.51 -4.48
N MET A 673 -14.21 25.79 -4.19
CA MET A 673 -13.17 26.05 -5.19
C MET A 673 -12.90 24.82 -6.07
N GLU A 674 -12.72 23.64 -5.47
CA GLU A 674 -12.47 22.38 -6.21
C GLU A 674 -13.66 22.04 -7.13
N ILE A 675 -14.91 22.23 -6.67
CA ILE A 675 -16.12 22.01 -7.46
C ILE A 675 -16.15 22.98 -8.65
N ALA A 676 -15.89 24.26 -8.44
CA ALA A 676 -15.91 25.26 -9.49
C ALA A 676 -14.88 24.96 -10.61
N GLU A 677 -13.68 24.50 -10.23
CA GLU A 677 -12.65 24.06 -11.19
C GLU A 677 -13.13 22.85 -12.01
N VAL A 678 -13.69 21.82 -11.35
CA VAL A 678 -14.14 20.61 -12.04
C VAL A 678 -15.41 20.87 -12.87
N ASP A 679 -16.32 21.75 -12.43
CA ASP A 679 -17.46 22.20 -13.22
C ASP A 679 -17.01 22.87 -14.54
N ALA A 680 -16.00 23.75 -14.47
CA ALA A 680 -15.44 24.40 -15.66
C ALA A 680 -14.75 23.39 -16.59
N ILE A 681 -14.00 22.44 -16.02
CA ILE A 681 -13.35 21.36 -16.78
C ILE A 681 -14.40 20.51 -17.49
N ALA A 682 -15.43 20.03 -16.79
CA ALA A 682 -16.47 19.16 -17.36
C ALA A 682 -17.27 19.89 -18.45
N ALA A 683 -17.69 21.13 -18.21
CA ALA A 683 -18.40 21.95 -19.20
C ALA A 683 -17.58 22.17 -20.48
N SER A 684 -16.24 22.31 -20.36
CA SER A 684 -15.34 22.52 -21.51
C SER A 684 -15.27 21.33 -22.47
N VAL A 685 -15.74 20.14 -22.05
CA VAL A 685 -15.69 18.90 -22.84
C VAL A 685 -17.07 18.26 -23.03
N GLY A 686 -18.15 19.01 -22.78
CA GLY A 686 -19.53 18.56 -23.00
C GLY A 686 -20.14 17.74 -21.86
N GLY A 687 -19.47 17.60 -20.71
CA GLY A 687 -20.04 17.00 -19.51
C GLY A 687 -21.16 17.87 -18.94
N LYS A 688 -22.29 17.26 -18.66
CA LYS A 688 -23.47 17.95 -18.11
C LYS A 688 -23.54 17.70 -16.61
N ARG A 689 -23.39 18.77 -15.81
CA ARG A 689 -23.65 18.71 -14.36
C ARG A 689 -25.10 18.26 -14.12
N ILE A 690 -25.30 17.22 -13.33
CA ILE A 690 -26.63 16.76 -12.93
C ILE A 690 -27.04 17.32 -11.56
N ALA A 691 -28.31 17.11 -11.18
CA ALA A 691 -28.83 17.58 -9.89
C ALA A 691 -28.03 16.99 -8.71
N ASP A 692 -27.76 17.83 -7.69
CA ASP A 692 -26.97 17.43 -6.51
C ASP A 692 -27.64 16.28 -5.72
N GLU A 693 -28.97 16.15 -5.78
CA GLU A 693 -29.71 15.06 -5.14
C GLU A 693 -29.37 13.69 -5.75
N ILE A 694 -29.14 13.63 -7.07
CA ILE A 694 -28.72 12.39 -7.75
C ILE A 694 -27.29 12.05 -7.32
N ALA A 695 -26.38 13.03 -7.32
CA ALA A 695 -25.01 12.81 -6.88
C ALA A 695 -24.94 12.38 -5.40
N ALA A 696 -25.77 12.96 -4.54
CA ALA A 696 -25.89 12.56 -3.13
C ALA A 696 -26.44 11.14 -2.99
N HIS A 697 -27.45 10.76 -3.78
CA HIS A 697 -27.99 9.40 -3.81
C HIS A 697 -26.90 8.39 -4.18
N GLU A 698 -26.14 8.62 -5.26
CA GLU A 698 -25.06 7.71 -5.68
C GLU A 698 -23.95 7.62 -4.61
N TRP A 699 -23.67 8.72 -3.92
CA TRP A 699 -22.73 8.69 -2.81
C TRP A 699 -23.25 7.88 -1.61
N ASP A 700 -24.51 8.00 -1.25
CA ASP A 700 -25.12 7.26 -0.15
C ASP A 700 -25.23 5.77 -0.47
N GLU A 701 -25.47 5.43 -1.73
CA GLU A 701 -25.59 4.07 -2.23
C GLU A 701 -24.26 3.43 -2.68
N ARG A 702 -23.12 4.10 -2.50
CA ARG A 702 -21.78 3.65 -2.95
C ARG A 702 -21.32 2.29 -2.44
N CYS A 703 -22.03 1.73 -1.45
CA CYS A 703 -21.79 0.39 -0.93
C CYS A 703 -22.69 -0.68 -1.57
N TYR A 704 -23.58 -0.30 -2.47
CA TYR A 704 -24.56 -1.18 -3.09
C TYR A 704 -24.39 -1.27 -4.62
N GLU A 705 -23.17 -1.24 -5.12
CA GLU A 705 -22.84 -1.27 -6.55
C GLU A 705 -23.43 -2.51 -7.24
N PHE A 706 -23.41 -3.68 -6.59
CA PHE A 706 -23.93 -4.96 -7.12
C PHE A 706 -25.37 -5.25 -6.69
N ARG A 707 -26.26 -4.28 -6.79
CA ARG A 707 -27.67 -4.41 -6.36
C ARG A 707 -28.51 -5.35 -7.23
N ALA A 708 -28.13 -5.55 -8.48
CA ALA A 708 -28.86 -6.41 -9.42
C ALA A 708 -28.81 -7.90 -9.02
N ARG A 709 -27.93 -8.29 -8.08
CA ARG A 709 -27.94 -9.60 -7.39
C ARG A 709 -29.31 -9.96 -6.78
N LYS A 710 -30.13 -8.98 -6.50
CA LYS A 710 -31.50 -9.16 -6.03
C LYS A 710 -32.33 -10.03 -6.98
N ALA A 711 -31.98 -10.07 -8.28
CA ALA A 711 -32.57 -10.93 -9.28
C ALA A 711 -32.14 -12.41 -9.20
N GLY A 712 -31.36 -12.80 -8.19
CA GLY A 712 -31.00 -14.20 -7.92
C GLY A 712 -29.82 -14.74 -8.72
N VAL A 713 -29.05 -13.88 -9.39
CA VAL A 713 -27.79 -14.23 -10.09
C VAL A 713 -26.56 -13.77 -9.30
N GLY A 714 -25.42 -14.40 -9.54
CA GLY A 714 -24.11 -13.88 -9.13
C GLY A 714 -23.71 -12.71 -10.03
N GLU A 715 -23.24 -11.61 -9.45
CA GLU A 715 -22.54 -10.52 -10.16
C GLU A 715 -21.07 -10.61 -9.82
N ILE A 716 -20.23 -10.69 -10.85
CA ILE A 716 -18.79 -10.87 -10.70
C ILE A 716 -18.05 -9.75 -11.44
N PRO A 717 -17.25 -8.95 -10.75
CA PRO A 717 -16.36 -8.00 -11.40
C PRO A 717 -15.15 -8.72 -12.00
N ALA A 718 -14.74 -8.27 -13.18
CA ALA A 718 -13.43 -8.56 -13.73
C ALA A 718 -12.50 -7.42 -13.36
N GLU A 719 -11.95 -7.48 -12.15
CA GLU A 719 -11.11 -6.43 -11.61
C GLU A 719 -9.73 -6.40 -12.26
N VAL A 720 -9.37 -5.24 -12.83
CA VAL A 720 -8.06 -5.00 -13.44
C VAL A 720 -7.56 -3.59 -13.11
N ILE A 721 -6.25 -3.47 -12.96
CA ILE A 721 -5.55 -2.19 -12.82
C ILE A 721 -4.98 -1.79 -14.16
N VAL A 722 -5.19 -0.52 -14.55
CA VAL A 722 -4.69 0.06 -15.80
C VAL A 722 -4.04 1.42 -15.52
N PRO A 723 -2.99 1.82 -16.26
CA PRO A 723 -2.46 3.18 -16.16
C PRO A 723 -3.53 4.23 -16.44
N ALA A 724 -3.59 5.28 -15.63
CA ALA A 724 -4.60 6.33 -15.72
C ALA A 724 -4.67 6.99 -17.11
N LYS A 725 -3.53 7.12 -17.81
CA LYS A 725 -3.46 7.62 -19.18
C LYS A 725 -4.23 6.75 -20.20
N CYS A 726 -4.45 5.48 -19.88
CA CYS A 726 -5.15 4.52 -20.76
C CYS A 726 -6.66 4.47 -20.51
N TRP A 727 -7.19 5.25 -19.55
CA TRP A 727 -8.57 5.14 -19.06
C TRP A 727 -9.61 5.08 -20.19
N GLY A 728 -9.65 6.07 -21.09
CA GLY A 728 -10.65 6.14 -22.17
C GLY A 728 -10.57 4.96 -23.14
N LYS A 729 -9.36 4.56 -23.51
CA LYS A 729 -9.14 3.39 -24.39
C LYS A 729 -9.58 2.09 -23.71
N PHE A 730 -9.41 1.98 -22.40
CA PHE A 730 -9.79 0.77 -21.69
C PHE A 730 -11.29 0.67 -21.42
N VAL A 731 -12.02 1.80 -21.37
CA VAL A 731 -13.50 1.81 -21.44
C VAL A 731 -13.96 1.10 -22.70
N ASP A 732 -13.45 1.48 -23.88
CA ASP A 732 -13.81 0.87 -25.16
C ASP A 732 -13.41 -0.62 -25.21
N GLU A 733 -12.23 -0.97 -24.68
CA GLU A 733 -11.77 -2.36 -24.63
C GLU A 733 -12.65 -3.21 -23.70
N SER A 734 -13.19 -2.63 -22.63
CA SER A 734 -14.14 -3.32 -21.74
C SER A 734 -15.43 -3.68 -22.47
N TYR A 735 -16.02 -2.75 -23.21
CA TYR A 735 -17.22 -3.02 -24.03
C TYR A 735 -16.95 -4.09 -25.08
N LYS A 736 -15.84 -3.95 -25.81
CA LYS A 736 -15.40 -4.94 -26.81
C LYS A 736 -15.19 -6.33 -26.18
N GLY A 737 -14.73 -6.39 -24.94
CA GLY A 737 -14.58 -7.64 -24.20
C GLY A 737 -15.90 -8.39 -24.02
N PHE A 738 -16.98 -7.70 -23.67
CA PHE A 738 -18.32 -8.28 -23.56
C PHE A 738 -18.79 -8.89 -24.89
N ASP A 739 -18.60 -8.18 -26.00
CA ASP A 739 -18.96 -8.65 -27.34
C ASP A 739 -18.13 -9.87 -27.75
N VAL A 740 -16.79 -9.81 -27.62
CA VAL A 740 -15.87 -10.89 -28.02
C VAL A 740 -16.12 -12.16 -27.21
N MET A 741 -16.39 -12.03 -25.92
CA MET A 741 -16.63 -13.15 -25.01
C MET A 741 -18.11 -13.53 -24.95
N LYS A 742 -18.97 -12.84 -25.67
CA LYS A 742 -20.44 -13.06 -25.71
C LYS A 742 -21.05 -13.13 -24.32
N MET A 743 -20.70 -12.19 -23.47
CA MET A 743 -21.18 -12.08 -22.09
C MET A 743 -22.40 -11.16 -22.04
N GLU A 744 -23.40 -11.49 -21.21
CA GLU A 744 -24.44 -10.55 -20.85
C GLU A 744 -23.81 -9.46 -19.95
N MET A 745 -23.88 -8.21 -20.43
CA MET A 745 -23.20 -7.08 -19.77
C MET A 745 -23.95 -6.68 -18.49
N GLY A 746 -23.24 -6.65 -17.38
CA GLY A 746 -23.71 -6.06 -16.13
C GLY A 746 -23.52 -4.53 -16.12
N GLY A 747 -22.32 -4.09 -16.36
CA GLY A 747 -21.95 -2.67 -16.47
C GLY A 747 -20.43 -2.48 -16.48
N VAL A 748 -20.00 -1.30 -16.92
CA VAL A 748 -18.60 -0.86 -16.86
C VAL A 748 -18.47 0.20 -15.77
N ILE A 749 -17.98 -0.23 -14.62
CA ILE A 749 -17.78 0.62 -13.44
C ILE A 749 -16.31 0.65 -13.03
N GLY A 750 -15.94 1.57 -12.15
CA GLY A 750 -14.59 1.64 -11.61
C GLY A 750 -14.30 2.91 -10.84
N VAL A 751 -13.06 3.03 -10.37
CA VAL A 751 -12.60 4.15 -9.56
C VAL A 751 -11.18 4.57 -9.93
N MET A 752 -10.87 5.86 -9.80
CA MET A 752 -9.50 6.35 -9.80
C MET A 752 -8.85 6.05 -8.44
N VAL A 753 -7.66 5.49 -8.47
CA VAL A 753 -6.91 5.14 -7.25
C VAL A 753 -5.92 6.24 -6.87
N ASP A 754 -5.13 6.68 -7.83
CA ASP A 754 -4.20 7.81 -7.74
C ASP A 754 -3.96 8.44 -9.12
N ASN A 755 -2.97 9.32 -9.25
CA ASN A 755 -2.68 9.97 -10.52
C ASN A 755 -2.16 9.01 -11.61
N GLN A 756 -1.61 7.85 -11.22
CA GLN A 756 -1.04 6.85 -12.11
C GLN A 756 -1.97 5.68 -12.38
N THR A 757 -2.90 5.40 -11.44
CA THR A 757 -3.55 4.10 -11.35
C THR A 757 -5.06 4.20 -11.37
N THR A 758 -5.68 3.35 -12.19
CA THR A 758 -7.14 3.20 -12.30
C THR A 758 -7.53 1.75 -12.02
N LEU A 759 -8.59 1.55 -11.23
CA LEU A 759 -9.24 0.25 -11.05
C LEU A 759 -10.50 0.18 -11.90
N PHE A 760 -10.51 -0.69 -12.90
CA PHE A 760 -11.69 -1.07 -13.66
C PHE A 760 -12.35 -2.31 -13.05
N MET A 761 -13.67 -2.31 -12.98
CA MET A 761 -14.47 -3.40 -12.46
C MET A 761 -15.67 -3.67 -13.40
N PRO A 762 -15.45 -3.93 -14.72
CA PRO A 762 -16.54 -4.38 -15.56
C PRO A 762 -17.10 -5.68 -14.99
N TYR A 763 -18.40 -5.76 -14.83
CA TYR A 763 -19.02 -6.93 -14.20
C TYR A 763 -20.05 -7.60 -15.11
N TYR A 764 -20.24 -8.88 -14.89
CA TYR A 764 -21.15 -9.74 -15.64
C TYR A 764 -21.99 -10.60 -14.70
N PHE A 765 -23.01 -11.21 -15.26
CA PHE A 765 -23.90 -12.11 -14.53
C PHE A 765 -23.48 -13.56 -14.74
N LYS A 766 -23.66 -14.37 -13.70
CA LYS A 766 -23.35 -15.79 -13.77
C LYS A 766 -24.26 -16.62 -12.85
N ASP A 767 -24.56 -17.86 -13.28
CA ASP A 767 -25.10 -18.92 -12.44
C ASP A 767 -24.02 -19.90 -11.93
N ASP A 768 -24.44 -20.89 -11.13
CA ASP A 768 -23.56 -21.93 -10.61
C ASP A 768 -23.60 -23.23 -11.42
N GLU A 769 -24.23 -23.20 -12.63
CA GLU A 769 -24.34 -24.37 -13.49
C GLU A 769 -23.02 -24.68 -14.19
N LEU A 770 -22.66 -25.96 -14.29
CA LEU A 770 -21.53 -26.42 -15.07
C LEU A 770 -22.03 -26.82 -16.49
N PRO A 771 -21.27 -26.50 -17.55
CA PRO A 771 -19.98 -25.80 -17.59
C PRO A 771 -20.10 -24.26 -17.70
N THR A 772 -21.30 -23.70 -17.83
CA THR A 772 -21.54 -22.29 -18.17
C THR A 772 -20.94 -21.33 -17.12
N GLY A 773 -21.20 -21.56 -15.84
CA GLY A 773 -20.67 -20.76 -14.76
C GLY A 773 -19.14 -20.76 -14.68
N MET A 774 -18.48 -21.90 -15.04
CA MET A 774 -17.02 -21.98 -15.13
C MET A 774 -16.47 -21.16 -16.30
N LEU A 775 -17.09 -21.30 -17.47
CA LEU A 775 -16.66 -20.60 -18.68
C LEU A 775 -16.86 -19.08 -18.58
N ALA A 776 -17.79 -18.60 -17.74
CA ALA A 776 -17.98 -17.19 -17.49
C ALA A 776 -16.72 -16.52 -16.91
N PHE A 777 -15.93 -17.23 -16.07
CA PHE A 777 -14.65 -16.73 -15.54
C PHE A 777 -13.60 -16.44 -16.62
N SER A 778 -13.77 -16.95 -17.83
CA SER A 778 -12.87 -16.63 -18.93
C SER A 778 -12.88 -15.14 -19.32
N PHE A 779 -13.93 -14.40 -18.91
CA PHE A 779 -13.98 -12.95 -19.07
C PHE A 779 -12.93 -12.24 -18.21
N ASN A 780 -12.72 -12.68 -16.97
CA ASN A 780 -11.66 -12.15 -16.09
C ASN A 780 -10.27 -12.37 -16.71
N PHE A 781 -10.05 -13.55 -17.30
CA PHE A 781 -8.78 -13.86 -17.99
C PHE A 781 -8.59 -13.00 -19.24
N TYR A 782 -9.66 -12.83 -20.04
CA TYR A 782 -9.61 -11.98 -21.23
C TYR A 782 -9.27 -10.53 -20.88
N LEU A 783 -9.97 -9.94 -19.91
CA LEU A 783 -9.69 -8.56 -19.50
C LEU A 783 -8.32 -8.41 -18.81
N GLY A 784 -7.88 -9.44 -18.09
CA GLY A 784 -6.53 -9.49 -17.53
C GLY A 784 -5.46 -9.43 -18.60
N ASP A 785 -5.59 -10.25 -19.67
CA ASP A 785 -4.68 -10.21 -20.82
C ASP A 785 -4.70 -8.83 -21.50
N ARG A 786 -5.89 -8.23 -21.65
CA ARG A 786 -6.00 -6.85 -22.21
C ARG A 786 -5.33 -5.82 -21.31
N ALA A 787 -5.55 -5.87 -19.98
CA ALA A 787 -4.90 -4.95 -19.05
C ALA A 787 -3.37 -4.99 -19.17
N VAL A 788 -2.79 -6.18 -19.29
CA VAL A 788 -1.33 -6.33 -19.49
C VAL A 788 -0.87 -5.65 -20.80
N GLU A 789 -1.63 -5.76 -21.88
CA GLU A 789 -1.29 -5.07 -23.16
C GLU A 789 -1.31 -3.54 -23.04
N TYR A 790 -2.09 -2.99 -22.10
CA TYR A 790 -2.12 -1.56 -21.79
C TYR A 790 -1.12 -1.16 -20.70
N GLY A 791 -0.22 -2.06 -20.27
CA GLY A 791 0.75 -1.82 -19.19
C GLY A 791 0.15 -1.90 -17.79
N GLY A 792 -1.01 -2.53 -17.70
CA GLY A 792 -1.70 -2.81 -16.45
C GLY A 792 -1.56 -4.28 -16.01
N ARG A 793 -2.46 -4.75 -15.16
CA ARG A 793 -2.49 -6.13 -14.64
C ARG A 793 -3.82 -6.49 -13.99
N THR A 794 -4.01 -7.76 -13.68
CA THR A 794 -5.09 -8.24 -12.80
C THR A 794 -4.85 -7.85 -11.33
N THR A 795 -5.88 -7.98 -10.50
CA THR A 795 -5.81 -7.70 -9.05
C THR A 795 -6.10 -8.95 -8.24
N GLY A 796 -5.43 -9.07 -7.07
CA GLY A 796 -5.69 -10.10 -6.08
C GLY A 796 -5.43 -11.53 -6.55
N PHE A 797 -5.30 -12.45 -5.62
CA PHE A 797 -4.91 -13.82 -5.93
C PHE A 797 -5.87 -14.85 -5.32
N GLY A 798 -6.10 -14.87 -4.02
CA GLY A 798 -6.85 -15.94 -3.37
C GLY A 798 -6.30 -17.32 -3.74
N ILE A 799 -7.18 -18.32 -3.78
CA ILE A 799 -6.83 -19.66 -4.29
C ILE A 799 -7.06 -19.79 -5.81
N PHE A 800 -7.95 -18.97 -6.38
CA PHE A 800 -8.33 -19.13 -7.79
C PHE A 800 -7.37 -18.47 -8.76
N PHE A 801 -6.62 -17.48 -8.32
CA PHE A 801 -5.69 -16.68 -9.13
C PHE A 801 -4.24 -16.71 -8.62
N ALA A 802 -3.90 -17.54 -7.63
CA ALA A 802 -2.53 -17.70 -7.13
C ALA A 802 -1.51 -18.03 -8.24
N TRP A 803 -1.94 -18.75 -9.27
CA TRP A 803 -1.13 -19.07 -10.44
C TRP A 803 -0.75 -17.85 -11.29
N ASN A 804 -1.46 -16.74 -11.15
CA ASN A 804 -1.26 -15.54 -11.94
C ASN A 804 -0.11 -14.67 -11.41
N LEU A 805 0.48 -15.01 -10.26
CA LEU A 805 1.59 -14.27 -9.66
C LEU A 805 2.78 -14.16 -10.62
N ASP A 806 3.10 -15.22 -11.34
CA ASP A 806 4.17 -15.29 -12.34
C ASP A 806 3.88 -14.44 -13.62
N ASN A 807 2.64 -13.92 -13.80
CA ASN A 807 2.30 -12.95 -14.84
C ASN A 807 2.38 -11.50 -14.35
N VAL A 808 2.27 -11.31 -13.04
CA VAL A 808 2.20 -10.00 -12.40
C VAL A 808 3.59 -9.48 -12.05
N HIS A 809 4.52 -10.37 -11.74
CA HIS A 809 5.90 -10.05 -11.39
C HIS A 809 6.92 -10.85 -12.22
N ASP A 810 8.17 -10.37 -12.26
CA ASP A 810 9.26 -11.12 -12.85
C ASP A 810 9.61 -12.38 -12.03
N ALA A 811 10.26 -13.35 -12.67
CA ALA A 811 10.52 -14.65 -12.07
C ALA A 811 11.41 -14.59 -10.81
N ASN A 812 12.37 -13.66 -10.75
CA ASN A 812 13.26 -13.52 -9.60
C ASN A 812 12.51 -12.93 -8.41
N THR A 813 11.66 -11.95 -8.65
CA THR A 813 10.80 -11.34 -7.64
C THR A 813 9.82 -12.37 -7.06
N VAL A 814 9.19 -13.20 -7.91
CA VAL A 814 8.33 -14.30 -7.46
C VAL A 814 9.13 -15.34 -6.68
N GLY A 815 10.36 -15.63 -7.12
CA GLY A 815 11.30 -16.50 -6.41
C GLY A 815 11.53 -16.01 -4.98
N LEU A 816 11.89 -14.75 -4.81
CA LEU A 816 12.08 -14.14 -3.50
C LEU A 816 10.80 -14.17 -2.64
N MET A 817 9.63 -13.91 -3.22
CA MET A 817 8.36 -13.99 -2.47
C MET A 817 8.11 -15.42 -1.92
N ARG A 818 8.40 -16.45 -2.70
CA ARG A 818 8.29 -17.86 -2.28
C ARG A 818 9.30 -18.22 -1.19
N GLU A 819 10.52 -17.74 -1.32
CA GLU A 819 11.57 -17.92 -0.30
C GLU A 819 11.19 -17.22 1.02
N LEU A 820 10.68 -15.99 0.96
CA LEU A 820 10.18 -15.25 2.13
C LEU A 820 9.02 -15.97 2.81
N LYS A 821 8.09 -16.54 2.05
CA LYS A 821 7.02 -17.38 2.60
C LYS A 821 7.61 -18.59 3.34
N THR A 822 8.57 -19.28 2.73
CA THR A 822 9.23 -20.46 3.34
C THR A 822 10.01 -20.10 4.61
N PHE A 823 10.67 -18.93 4.64
CA PHE A 823 11.39 -18.45 5.81
C PHE A 823 10.44 -18.15 6.99
N ILE A 824 9.33 -17.44 6.70
CA ILE A 824 8.38 -17.02 7.75
C ILE A 824 7.51 -18.18 8.22
N ASP A 825 7.12 -19.05 7.31
CA ASP A 825 6.22 -20.19 7.54
C ASP A 825 6.78 -21.51 6.97
N PRO A 826 7.86 -22.05 7.55
CA PRO A 826 8.50 -23.26 7.03
C PRO A 826 7.60 -24.51 7.08
N HIS A 827 6.54 -24.49 7.90
CA HIS A 827 5.56 -25.59 7.98
C HIS A 827 4.37 -25.41 7.03
N ASP A 828 4.31 -24.29 6.30
CA ASP A 828 3.21 -23.92 5.40
C ASP A 828 1.82 -24.09 6.07
N VAL A 829 1.71 -23.55 7.29
CA VAL A 829 0.45 -23.61 8.06
C VAL A 829 -0.47 -22.41 7.80
N MET A 830 0.09 -21.25 7.39
CA MET A 830 -0.67 -20.01 7.18
C MET A 830 -1.21 -19.93 5.76
N ASN A 831 -2.52 -20.08 5.65
CA ASN A 831 -3.30 -19.94 4.43
C ASN A 831 -2.64 -20.62 3.20
N PRO A 832 -2.28 -21.90 3.30
CA PRO A 832 -1.55 -22.60 2.22
C PRO A 832 -2.41 -22.67 0.95
N GLY A 833 -1.75 -22.71 -0.21
CA GLY A 833 -2.43 -22.73 -1.51
C GLY A 833 -2.84 -21.34 -2.04
N HIS A 834 -2.54 -20.27 -1.31
CA HIS A 834 -2.86 -18.88 -1.68
C HIS A 834 -1.61 -18.11 -2.12
N VAL A 835 -1.82 -17.08 -2.92
CA VAL A 835 -0.86 -16.06 -3.37
C VAL A 835 0.38 -16.64 -4.07
N VAL A 836 1.31 -17.20 -3.34
CA VAL A 836 2.62 -17.62 -3.87
C VAL A 836 2.66 -19.06 -4.39
N CYS A 837 1.66 -19.87 -4.06
CA CYS A 837 1.61 -21.29 -4.45
C CYS A 837 0.16 -21.78 -4.60
N GLY A 838 -0.30 -22.00 -5.82
CA GLY A 838 -1.62 -22.57 -6.12
C GLY A 838 -1.64 -24.09 -6.00
N MET A 839 -1.47 -24.66 -4.80
CA MET A 839 -1.44 -26.11 -4.58
C MET A 839 -2.83 -26.68 -4.35
N THR A 840 -3.20 -27.73 -5.12
CA THR A 840 -4.43 -28.48 -4.91
C THR A 840 -4.28 -29.54 -3.82
N LYS A 841 -5.40 -30.08 -3.31
CA LYS A 841 -5.43 -31.21 -2.36
C LYS A 841 -4.75 -32.49 -2.87
N PHE A 842 -4.57 -32.60 -4.18
CA PHE A 842 -3.89 -33.73 -4.83
C PHE A 842 -2.38 -33.53 -4.97
N GLY A 843 -1.83 -32.44 -4.43
CA GLY A 843 -0.40 -32.09 -4.56
C GLY A 843 -0.03 -31.56 -5.94
N VAL A 844 -1.00 -31.21 -6.77
CA VAL A 844 -0.76 -30.61 -8.09
C VAL A 844 -0.62 -29.10 -7.91
N ASN A 845 0.55 -28.57 -8.27
CA ASN A 845 0.75 -27.13 -8.34
C ASN A 845 0.09 -26.61 -9.62
N MET A 846 -0.93 -25.76 -9.46
CA MET A 846 -1.60 -25.04 -10.55
C MET A 846 -0.73 -23.82 -10.96
N GLY A 847 0.54 -24.08 -11.33
CA GLY A 847 1.46 -23.05 -11.78
C GLY A 847 1.04 -22.43 -13.11
N HIS A 848 1.68 -21.30 -13.42
CA HIS A 848 1.39 -20.46 -14.59
C HIS A 848 1.25 -21.24 -15.90
N GLY A 849 2.12 -22.19 -16.22
CA GLY A 849 2.10 -22.92 -17.49
C GLY A 849 0.83 -23.74 -17.70
N LEU A 850 0.36 -24.47 -16.69
CA LEU A 850 -0.84 -25.29 -16.75
C LEU A 850 -2.11 -24.41 -16.79
N MET A 851 -2.19 -23.45 -15.88
CA MET A 851 -3.37 -22.59 -15.77
C MET A 851 -3.43 -21.53 -16.87
N GLY A 852 -2.28 -21.05 -17.36
CA GLY A 852 -2.21 -20.16 -18.50
C GLY A 852 -2.74 -20.82 -19.80
N LEU A 853 -2.38 -22.10 -20.02
CA LEU A 853 -2.97 -22.89 -21.10
C LEU A 853 -4.48 -23.10 -20.88
N GLY A 854 -4.89 -23.49 -19.67
CA GLY A 854 -6.28 -23.68 -19.29
C GLY A 854 -7.12 -22.43 -19.49
N SER A 855 -6.63 -21.24 -19.09
CA SER A 855 -7.32 -19.97 -19.29
C SER A 855 -7.54 -19.62 -20.76
N LYS A 856 -6.54 -19.87 -21.63
CA LYS A 856 -6.67 -19.70 -23.09
C LYS A 856 -7.70 -20.65 -23.71
N LEU A 857 -7.69 -21.92 -23.28
CA LEU A 857 -8.67 -22.91 -23.74
C LEU A 857 -10.09 -22.52 -23.29
N MET A 858 -10.26 -22.03 -22.05
CA MET A 858 -11.56 -21.54 -21.56
C MET A 858 -12.04 -20.31 -22.35
N GLN A 859 -11.16 -19.35 -22.65
CA GLN A 859 -11.48 -18.21 -23.50
C GLN A 859 -11.90 -18.65 -24.90
N MET A 860 -11.18 -19.60 -25.52
CA MET A 860 -11.54 -20.15 -26.84
C MET A 860 -12.91 -20.87 -26.79
N ALA A 861 -13.15 -21.71 -25.77
CA ALA A 861 -14.42 -22.38 -25.58
C ALA A 861 -15.57 -21.37 -25.41
N LYS A 862 -15.40 -20.34 -24.59
CA LYS A 862 -16.43 -19.31 -24.36
C LYS A 862 -16.77 -18.53 -25.63
N LYS A 863 -15.80 -18.20 -26.49
CA LYS A 863 -16.02 -17.48 -27.76
C LYS A 863 -16.90 -18.26 -28.76
N ILE A 864 -16.91 -19.60 -28.71
CA ILE A 864 -17.74 -20.43 -29.58
C ILE A 864 -19.09 -20.79 -28.98
N MET A 865 -19.30 -20.58 -27.67
CA MET A 865 -20.57 -20.79 -27.00
C MET A 865 -21.63 -19.78 -27.48
N PRO A 866 -22.93 -20.07 -27.32
CA PRO A 866 -23.99 -19.07 -27.49
C PRO A 866 -23.79 -17.85 -26.62
N ALA A 867 -24.42 -16.73 -26.97
CA ALA A 867 -24.43 -15.55 -26.12
C ALA A 867 -25.05 -15.87 -24.76
N ASP A 868 -24.48 -15.25 -23.72
CA ASP A 868 -24.97 -15.39 -22.35
C ASP A 868 -26.23 -14.53 -22.14
N HIS A 869 -27.23 -15.09 -21.48
CA HIS A 869 -28.49 -14.43 -21.13
C HIS A 869 -28.91 -14.78 -19.69
N THR A 870 -27.96 -15.07 -18.82
CA THR A 870 -28.19 -15.55 -17.44
C THR A 870 -29.11 -14.61 -16.64
N PHE A 871 -28.86 -13.31 -16.67
CA PHE A 871 -29.64 -12.31 -15.94
C PHE A 871 -31.05 -12.19 -16.57
N SER A 872 -31.14 -12.06 -17.89
CA SER A 872 -32.39 -11.95 -18.61
C SER A 872 -33.28 -13.18 -18.39
N ASN A 873 -32.72 -14.40 -18.46
CA ASN A 873 -33.42 -15.64 -18.20
C ASN A 873 -33.91 -15.73 -16.74
N ASN A 874 -33.14 -15.29 -15.79
CA ASN A 874 -33.53 -15.28 -14.37
C ASN A 874 -34.66 -14.27 -14.10
N LEU A 875 -34.61 -13.09 -14.68
CA LEU A 875 -35.70 -12.11 -14.57
C LEU A 875 -37.03 -12.66 -15.12
N GLU A 876 -37.01 -13.49 -16.18
CA GLU A 876 -38.21 -14.16 -16.70
C GLU A 876 -38.70 -15.27 -15.76
N ARG A 877 -37.80 -16.06 -15.16
CA ARG A 877 -38.13 -17.13 -14.20
C ARG A 877 -38.68 -16.58 -12.88
N PHE A 878 -38.12 -15.50 -12.41
CA PHE A 878 -38.51 -14.82 -11.17
C PHE A 878 -39.38 -13.58 -11.47
N LYS A 879 -40.28 -13.63 -12.45
CA LYS A 879 -41.37 -12.66 -12.50
C LYS A 879 -42.09 -12.77 -11.16
N PHE A 880 -41.61 -11.96 -10.20
CA PHE A 880 -42.23 -11.82 -8.90
C PHE A 880 -43.67 -11.45 -9.13
N SER A 881 -44.57 -12.44 -9.01
CA SER A 881 -45.96 -12.15 -8.73
C SER A 881 -45.96 -11.23 -7.52
N SER A 882 -46.47 -10.03 -7.68
CA SER A 882 -46.68 -9.06 -6.64
C SER A 882 -47.28 -9.76 -5.40
N TYR A 883 -46.47 -9.97 -4.38
CA TYR A 883 -46.97 -10.18 -3.03
C TYR A 883 -47.01 -8.86 -2.32
#